data_532ca4cc3f921f226dfc422b0179ef8e
#
_entry.id   532ca4cc3f921f226dfc422b0179ef8e
#
_cell.length_a   1.000
_cell.length_b   1.000
_cell.length_c   1.000
_cell.angle_alpha   90.00
_cell.angle_beta   90.00
_cell.angle_gamma   90.00
#
_symmetry.space_group_name_H-M   'P 1'
#
loop_
_entity.id
_entity.type
_entity.pdbx_description
1 polymer ?
#
loop_
_entity_poly.entity_id
_entity_poly.type
_entity_poly.pdbx_seq_one_letter_code
_entity_poly.pdbx_strand_id
1 'polypeptide(L)'
;MKKHFTLIILAFLPFVSWSAGWPTNYGGVMLQGFYWDSYNDTGWQLFMDNIDELSDAFDLIWIPNSGKVDADASTQAMGYTPLYWFNHNTCFGSENELRQMIHMFRERGTGFIMDAVLNHKNGETDWVDFVNERVKGRSTGKTYKVMWDNERHTQICSTDECVAAGYPVNGAEDTGENFDGCRDLDHTNATTQLNVKTYLDFLLHELGYAGFRFDETKGYAPGYTAMYDYATKPMFAVGEYWDGNADVLRWWLESTKYYDQIQSGTFDYCLKYRINEAFNNGTWSALNDKGLAADANYSRWAITFLDNHDTGRDGYQKVSKNVAAANALILALPGTPCIFLPHWKEYKTQIKNCILGRRAAGVHNMSTITKQEESNGGYILEVEGTKGKVYLQLGGATANGTPTGYQLVSTGSNYKFYVTSGLDWQHAPKNGIIPGNPVATEFPGTDKVTVFVKAPDPNSTRLYAWDTNEQYIDRPWPGTVINELPFTYVGGAKWYYKTFDQNKVNVIVNNSYSGPTCQTVDIKNLTSNTFIDYPWTDGDCSTYQIVTNKYAPYVNYEIPAVVTPQPGKVYCYLETNDITTPYIYTRDCMDNRYAGAWNGTKMTQVGTAPNGKKIYRWVGDDYDVDSIPQFVIFNDGKNNGKQTADLDFVNGGYYTLDGMIATVPGHEDPVEIDKVYVMGEVDGVGGWYANRGLAMNTTDGVTYTASVVTRGQNAGYSYFSFSKQLAETATDWESIARYRFGARTDETNLHVTDDLLGTELPLDDDGTSKAFQIGAGEWKLSLNLQERTLVVTRDNGMLGDVNGDGAVNVSDVTTLINMILGTIPMNQSVADVNSDGAINVSDVTALINIILGVTA
;
A
#
# COMPACT_ATOMS: atom_id res chain seq x y z
N MET A 1 -21.49 49.93 39.02
CA MET A 1 -21.47 49.40 37.66
C MET A 1 -20.06 48.84 37.39
N LYS A 2 -19.87 47.54 37.65
CA LYS A 2 -18.62 46.83 37.28
C LYS A 2 -18.90 46.11 35.98
N LYS A 3 -18.21 46.49 34.89
CA LYS A 3 -18.23 45.78 33.61
C LYS A 3 -17.30 44.58 33.72
N HIS A 4 -17.84 43.40 33.62
CA HIS A 4 -17.07 42.18 33.40
C HIS A 4 -16.73 42.09 31.91
N PHE A 5 -15.45 42.15 31.59
CA PHE A 5 -14.91 41.76 30.30
C PHE A 5 -14.69 40.23 30.33
N THR A 6 -15.52 39.52 29.64
CA THR A 6 -15.27 38.07 29.39
C THR A 6 -14.29 37.98 28.23
N LEU A 7 -13.06 37.59 28.54
CA LEU A 7 -12.03 37.27 27.57
C LEU A 7 -12.37 35.91 26.97
N ILE A 8 -12.82 35.86 25.72
CA ILE A 8 -12.98 34.64 24.97
C ILE A 8 -11.57 34.27 24.48
N ILE A 9 -10.92 33.36 25.17
CA ILE A 9 -9.71 32.69 24.66
C ILE A 9 -10.20 31.73 23.58
N LEU A 10 -10.03 32.09 22.29
CA LEU A 10 -10.04 31.10 21.20
C LEU A 10 -8.84 30.18 21.42
N ALA A 11 -9.10 29.02 21.95
CA ALA A 11 -8.13 27.91 21.88
C ALA A 11 -7.96 27.58 20.41
N PHE A 12 -6.85 27.99 19.82
CA PHE A 12 -6.33 27.37 18.60
C PHE A 12 -5.93 25.96 18.99
N LEU A 13 -6.81 24.99 18.70
CA LEU A 13 -6.38 23.61 18.59
C LEU A 13 -5.38 23.56 17.44
N PRO A 14 -4.15 23.08 17.67
CA PRO A 14 -3.28 22.79 16.54
C PRO A 14 -3.96 21.70 15.73
N PHE A 15 -4.43 22.06 14.55
CA PHE A 15 -4.68 21.08 13.51
C PHE A 15 -3.35 20.39 13.29
N VAL A 16 -3.20 19.17 13.75
CA VAL A 16 -2.17 18.26 13.23
C VAL A 16 -2.61 17.96 11.81
N SER A 17 -2.30 18.90 10.91
CA SER A 17 -2.35 18.59 9.49
C SER A 17 -1.29 17.53 9.29
N TRP A 18 -1.67 16.37 8.90
CA TRP A 18 -0.77 15.41 8.26
C TRP A 18 -0.17 16.13 7.06
N SER A 19 1.01 16.70 7.24
CA SER A 19 1.70 17.31 6.13
C SER A 19 2.20 16.18 5.28
N ALA A 20 1.58 15.97 4.15
CA ALA A 20 2.11 15.12 3.10
C ALA A 20 3.57 15.49 2.84
N GLY A 21 4.36 14.53 2.43
CA GLY A 21 5.72 14.74 1.99
C GLY A 21 6.78 14.31 3.00
N TRP A 22 7.16 15.14 3.95
CA TRP A 22 8.23 14.82 4.91
C TRP A 22 7.92 15.40 6.30
N PRO A 23 8.03 14.60 7.38
CA PRO A 23 7.67 15.07 8.72
C PRO A 23 8.58 16.20 9.23
N THR A 24 8.01 17.10 10.04
CA THR A 24 8.79 18.12 10.77
C THR A 24 9.61 17.48 11.88
N ASN A 25 10.80 18.04 12.13
CA ASN A 25 11.71 17.57 13.19
C ASN A 25 12.04 16.07 13.07
N TYR A 26 12.06 15.54 11.87
CA TYR A 26 12.38 14.16 11.63
C TYR A 26 13.86 13.88 11.87
N GLY A 27 14.17 13.07 12.86
CA GLY A 27 15.54 12.73 13.26
C GLY A 27 16.07 11.42 12.68
N GLY A 28 15.27 10.73 11.86
CA GLY A 28 15.62 9.43 11.30
C GLY A 28 16.71 9.47 10.24
N VAL A 29 17.26 8.30 9.93
CA VAL A 29 18.27 8.06 8.92
C VAL A 29 17.76 7.04 7.92
N MET A 30 17.92 7.32 6.64
CA MET A 30 17.55 6.43 5.55
C MET A 30 18.76 5.64 5.05
N LEU A 31 18.56 4.39 4.64
CA LEU A 31 19.49 3.59 3.85
C LEU A 31 18.95 3.51 2.42
N GLN A 32 19.76 3.82 1.42
CA GLN A 32 19.54 3.28 0.08
C GLN A 32 20.05 1.85 0.06
N GLY A 33 19.12 0.88 0.07
CA GLY A 33 19.39 -0.54 0.26
C GLY A 33 19.85 -1.28 -1.00
N PHE A 34 20.26 -0.57 -2.06
CA PHE A 34 20.67 -1.15 -3.32
C PHE A 34 21.68 -0.30 -4.07
N TYR A 35 22.33 -0.89 -5.09
CA TYR A 35 23.14 -0.24 -6.10
C TYR A 35 22.93 -0.98 -7.44
N TRP A 36 23.44 -0.43 -8.57
CA TRP A 36 23.29 -1.08 -9.87
C TRP A 36 23.81 -2.54 -9.84
N ASP A 37 23.01 -3.43 -10.41
CA ASP A 37 23.30 -4.88 -10.50
C ASP A 37 23.45 -5.58 -9.14
N SER A 38 22.89 -5.00 -8.08
CA SER A 38 22.96 -5.55 -6.71
C SER A 38 21.99 -6.71 -6.44
N TYR A 39 21.53 -7.43 -7.46
CA TYR A 39 20.53 -8.49 -7.36
C TYR A 39 20.82 -9.54 -6.28
N ASN A 40 22.10 -9.91 -6.10
CA ASN A 40 22.53 -10.84 -5.06
C ASN A 40 22.64 -10.21 -3.66
N ASP A 41 22.61 -8.88 -3.57
CA ASP A 41 22.78 -8.12 -2.31
C ASP A 41 21.48 -7.44 -1.85
N THR A 42 20.42 -7.48 -2.66
CA THR A 42 19.19 -6.69 -2.47
C THR A 42 17.93 -7.56 -2.47
N GLY A 43 18.04 -8.88 -2.34
CA GLY A 43 16.88 -9.76 -2.22
C GLY A 43 16.11 -9.57 -0.91
N TRP A 44 14.78 -9.76 -0.95
CA TRP A 44 13.91 -9.56 0.23
C TRP A 44 14.29 -10.46 1.40
N GLN A 45 14.71 -11.69 1.14
CA GLN A 45 15.18 -12.60 2.17
C GLN A 45 16.47 -12.09 2.84
N LEU A 46 17.40 -11.50 2.07
CA LEU A 46 18.64 -10.95 2.63
C LEU A 46 18.39 -9.77 3.59
N PHE A 47 17.40 -8.93 3.30
CA PHE A 47 16.98 -7.90 4.25
C PHE A 47 16.44 -8.52 5.52
N MET A 48 15.59 -9.56 5.44
CA MET A 48 15.05 -10.26 6.60
C MET A 48 16.14 -10.96 7.41
N ASP A 49 17.13 -11.56 6.77
CA ASP A 49 18.28 -12.19 7.45
C ASP A 49 19.15 -11.18 8.21
N ASN A 50 19.16 -9.92 7.79
CA ASN A 50 19.91 -8.82 8.41
C ASN A 50 19.02 -7.84 9.19
N ILE A 51 17.80 -8.24 9.54
CA ILE A 51 16.79 -7.37 10.11
C ILE A 51 17.24 -6.66 11.39
N ASP A 52 17.89 -7.37 12.29
CA ASP A 52 18.32 -6.80 13.58
C ASP A 52 19.35 -5.68 13.38
N GLU A 53 20.32 -5.88 12.48
CA GLU A 53 21.34 -4.88 12.17
C GLU A 53 20.74 -3.66 11.47
N LEU A 54 19.95 -3.91 10.43
CA LEU A 54 19.41 -2.84 9.58
C LEU A 54 18.32 -2.04 10.30
N SER A 55 17.44 -2.71 11.02
CA SER A 55 16.39 -2.01 11.76
C SER A 55 16.93 -1.26 12.99
N ASP A 56 18.04 -1.69 13.61
CA ASP A 56 18.68 -0.93 14.67
C ASP A 56 19.35 0.35 14.14
N ALA A 57 19.96 0.26 12.97
CA ALA A 57 20.69 1.39 12.38
C ALA A 57 19.79 2.39 11.65
N PHE A 58 18.78 1.94 10.89
CA PHE A 58 18.02 2.78 9.97
C PHE A 58 16.54 2.88 10.33
N ASP A 59 16.00 4.07 10.11
CA ASP A 59 14.58 4.36 10.30
C ASP A 59 13.80 4.15 9.00
N LEU A 60 14.45 4.36 7.86
CA LEU A 60 13.89 4.14 6.53
C LEU A 60 14.88 3.34 5.66
N ILE A 61 14.36 2.52 4.77
CA ILE A 61 15.13 1.81 3.75
C ILE A 61 14.48 2.04 2.39
N TRP A 62 15.21 2.72 1.49
CA TRP A 62 14.81 2.87 0.10
C TRP A 62 15.27 1.64 -0.68
N ILE A 63 14.34 0.96 -1.33
CA ILE A 63 14.56 -0.25 -2.14
C ILE A 63 14.16 -0.02 -3.59
N PRO A 64 14.65 -0.86 -4.54
CA PRO A 64 14.28 -0.75 -5.94
C PRO A 64 12.78 -0.84 -6.15
N ASN A 65 12.32 -0.45 -7.34
CA ASN A 65 10.94 -0.74 -7.76
C ASN A 65 10.68 -2.24 -7.65
N SER A 66 9.69 -2.60 -6.84
CA SER A 66 9.32 -3.99 -6.60
C SER A 66 8.32 -4.54 -7.63
N GLY A 67 7.80 -3.71 -8.54
CA GLY A 67 6.95 -4.15 -9.64
C GLY A 67 7.74 -4.94 -10.69
N LYS A 68 7.16 -5.94 -11.30
CA LYS A 68 7.80 -6.78 -12.32
C LYS A 68 8.03 -5.98 -13.60
N VAL A 69 9.23 -6.05 -14.16
CA VAL A 69 9.64 -5.25 -15.34
C VAL A 69 9.83 -6.08 -16.60
N ASP A 70 9.90 -7.42 -16.52
CA ASP A 70 10.11 -8.30 -17.66
C ASP A 70 9.54 -9.70 -17.38
N ALA A 71 9.26 -10.45 -18.44
CA ALA A 71 8.90 -11.85 -18.37
C ALA A 71 10.00 -12.71 -17.75
N ASP A 72 11.26 -12.43 -18.11
CA ASP A 72 12.44 -13.04 -17.47
C ASP A 72 12.92 -12.22 -16.28
N ALA A 73 12.59 -12.66 -15.08
CA ALA A 73 12.89 -11.97 -13.84
C ALA A 73 14.39 -12.01 -13.43
N SER A 74 15.31 -12.41 -14.31
CA SER A 74 16.71 -12.65 -13.90
C SER A 74 17.50 -11.40 -13.57
N THR A 75 17.23 -10.26 -14.22
CA THR A 75 17.99 -9.03 -14.06
C THR A 75 17.15 -7.81 -13.71
N GLN A 76 15.93 -7.75 -14.15
CA GLN A 76 14.92 -6.74 -13.82
C GLN A 76 15.34 -5.26 -13.96
N ALA A 77 16.46 -4.95 -14.61
CA ALA A 77 16.95 -3.56 -14.79
C ALA A 77 16.78 -2.69 -13.53
N MET A 78 17.01 -3.24 -12.32
CA MET A 78 16.75 -2.64 -11.01
C MET A 78 15.34 -2.03 -10.81
N GLY A 79 14.36 -2.40 -11.67
CA GLY A 79 12.99 -1.92 -11.62
C GLY A 79 12.68 -0.68 -12.47
N TYR A 80 13.67 -0.13 -13.20
CA TYR A 80 13.50 1.14 -13.91
C TYR A 80 12.83 1.06 -15.29
N THR A 81 12.37 -0.14 -15.69
CA THR A 81 11.56 -0.32 -16.91
C THR A 81 10.22 -0.98 -16.56
N PRO A 82 9.33 -0.31 -15.80
CA PRO A 82 8.16 -0.95 -15.21
C PRO A 82 7.19 -1.46 -16.28
N LEU A 83 6.85 -2.75 -16.18
CA LEU A 83 5.87 -3.40 -17.02
C LEU A 83 4.56 -3.67 -16.26
N TYR A 84 4.67 -4.21 -15.03
CA TYR A 84 3.52 -4.48 -14.16
C TYR A 84 3.58 -3.60 -12.91
N TRP A 85 2.44 -3.06 -12.51
CA TRP A 85 2.31 -2.25 -11.30
C TRP A 85 1.77 -3.02 -10.08
N PHE A 86 1.06 -4.13 -10.32
CA PHE A 86 0.48 -4.95 -9.25
C PHE A 86 1.09 -6.34 -9.13
N ASN A 87 2.01 -6.74 -10.01
CA ASN A 87 2.75 -7.99 -9.90
C ASN A 87 4.12 -7.72 -9.27
N HIS A 88 4.31 -8.20 -8.04
CA HIS A 88 5.54 -8.01 -7.26
C HIS A 88 6.37 -9.28 -7.09
N ASN A 89 6.16 -10.27 -7.95
CA ASN A 89 7.03 -11.45 -8.03
C ASN A 89 8.20 -11.16 -8.98
N THR A 90 9.39 -10.95 -8.42
CA THR A 90 10.55 -10.41 -9.14
C THR A 90 11.83 -11.14 -8.78
N CYS A 91 12.95 -10.80 -9.42
CA CYS A 91 14.27 -11.33 -9.07
C CYS A 91 14.71 -11.00 -7.63
N PHE A 92 14.10 -10.02 -6.99
CA PHE A 92 14.38 -9.67 -5.59
C PHE A 92 13.66 -10.59 -4.60
N GLY A 93 12.63 -11.30 -5.03
CA GLY A 93 11.82 -12.22 -4.25
C GLY A 93 10.35 -12.19 -4.64
N SER A 94 9.56 -13.05 -4.01
CA SER A 94 8.11 -13.10 -4.18
C SER A 94 7.41 -11.93 -3.47
N GLU A 95 6.18 -11.64 -3.88
CA GLU A 95 5.32 -10.66 -3.18
C GLU A 95 5.07 -11.06 -1.71
N ASN A 96 4.98 -12.36 -1.42
CA ASN A 96 4.83 -12.83 -0.04
C ASN A 96 6.05 -12.47 0.81
N GLU A 97 7.27 -12.67 0.30
CA GLU A 97 8.51 -12.26 0.98
C GLU A 97 8.59 -10.74 1.14
N LEU A 98 8.19 -9.96 0.12
CA LEU A 98 8.11 -8.50 0.19
C LEU A 98 7.18 -8.05 1.31
N ARG A 99 5.97 -8.59 1.38
CA ARG A 99 4.98 -8.28 2.43
C ARG A 99 5.50 -8.66 3.82
N GLN A 100 6.10 -9.83 3.94
CA GLN A 100 6.69 -10.29 5.20
C GLN A 100 7.84 -9.38 5.63
N MET A 101 8.74 -9.02 4.73
CA MET A 101 9.84 -8.09 4.99
C MET A 101 9.33 -6.74 5.50
N ILE A 102 8.39 -6.13 4.76
CA ILE A 102 7.81 -4.84 5.15
C ILE A 102 7.18 -4.94 6.55
N HIS A 103 6.42 -6.00 6.82
CA HIS A 103 5.77 -6.21 8.11
C HIS A 103 6.79 -6.36 9.25
N MET A 104 7.77 -7.25 9.11
CA MET A 104 8.78 -7.53 10.14
C MET A 104 9.63 -6.30 10.48
N PHE A 105 10.02 -5.51 9.48
CA PHE A 105 10.77 -4.28 9.71
C PHE A 105 9.93 -3.19 10.36
N ARG A 106 8.66 -3.08 9.96
CA ARG A 106 7.71 -2.14 10.57
C ARG A 106 7.53 -2.42 12.05
N GLU A 107 7.42 -3.67 12.47
CA GLU A 107 7.36 -4.05 13.90
C GLU A 107 8.59 -3.59 14.70
N ARG A 108 9.73 -3.43 14.04
CA ARG A 108 10.98 -2.89 14.60
C ARG A 108 11.14 -1.38 14.40
N GLY A 109 10.12 -0.72 13.91
CA GLY A 109 10.13 0.71 13.66
C GLY A 109 11.01 1.12 12.47
N THR A 110 11.10 0.34 11.40
CA THR A 110 11.75 0.70 10.13
C THR A 110 10.76 0.60 8.98
N GLY A 111 10.62 1.68 8.18
CA GLY A 111 9.75 1.72 7.02
C GLY A 111 10.51 1.57 5.71
N PHE A 112 9.82 1.09 4.69
CA PHE A 112 10.37 1.00 3.33
C PHE A 112 9.86 2.14 2.45
N ILE A 113 10.77 2.71 1.67
CA ILE A 113 10.51 3.69 0.61
C ILE A 113 10.59 2.95 -0.71
N MET A 114 9.50 2.98 -1.47
CA MET A 114 9.42 2.40 -2.80
C MET A 114 10.06 3.33 -3.83
N ASP A 115 10.88 2.80 -4.73
CA ASP A 115 11.33 3.52 -5.91
C ASP A 115 10.20 3.52 -6.96
N ALA A 116 9.42 4.58 -6.98
CA ALA A 116 8.23 4.70 -7.81
C ALA A 116 8.59 5.33 -9.17
N VAL A 117 8.66 4.51 -10.21
CA VAL A 117 8.89 4.93 -11.58
C VAL A 117 7.56 5.29 -12.21
N LEU A 118 7.30 6.59 -12.32
CA LEU A 118 6.03 7.12 -12.82
C LEU A 118 6.17 7.89 -14.12
N ASN A 119 7.38 8.33 -14.45
CA ASN A 119 7.65 9.08 -15.66
C ASN A 119 7.30 8.27 -16.91
N HIS A 120 7.66 7.00 -16.90
CA HIS A 120 7.60 6.14 -18.07
C HIS A 120 7.17 4.71 -17.73
N LYS A 121 6.76 3.98 -18.77
CA LYS A 121 6.34 2.58 -18.64
C LYS A 121 6.76 1.80 -19.90
N ASN A 122 7.01 0.51 -19.73
CA ASN A 122 7.33 -0.40 -20.83
C ASN A 122 6.06 -1.04 -21.41
N GLY A 123 6.09 -1.39 -22.69
CA GLY A 123 5.06 -2.21 -23.32
C GLY A 123 5.29 -3.70 -23.07
N GLU A 124 4.25 -4.50 -23.23
CA GLU A 124 4.28 -5.95 -22.96
C GLU A 124 4.85 -6.72 -24.15
N THR A 125 4.27 -6.56 -25.33
CA THR A 125 4.66 -7.28 -26.56
C THR A 125 5.26 -6.35 -27.60
N ASP A 126 4.93 -5.08 -27.54
CA ASP A 126 5.55 -4.02 -28.32
C ASP A 126 5.73 -2.74 -27.48
N TRP A 127 6.11 -1.64 -28.13
CA TRP A 127 6.46 -0.41 -27.40
C TRP A 127 5.27 0.28 -26.74
N VAL A 128 4.05 0.09 -27.21
CA VAL A 128 2.91 0.94 -26.85
C VAL A 128 1.72 0.18 -26.25
N ASP A 129 1.84 -1.15 -26.04
CA ASP A 129 0.80 -2.02 -25.51
C ASP A 129 0.97 -2.23 -23.99
N PHE A 130 0.50 -1.31 -23.19
CA PHE A 130 0.60 -1.41 -21.75
C PHE A 130 -0.35 -2.47 -21.17
N VAL A 131 0.14 -3.18 -20.12
CA VAL A 131 -0.64 -4.21 -19.45
C VAL A 131 -1.78 -3.58 -18.64
N ASN A 132 -3.00 -4.01 -18.91
CA ASN A 132 -4.15 -3.74 -18.05
C ASN A 132 -4.11 -4.69 -16.86
N GLU A 133 -4.14 -4.16 -15.65
CA GLU A 133 -4.02 -4.97 -14.44
C GLU A 133 -5.23 -4.75 -13.53
N ARG A 134 -5.66 -5.84 -12.88
CA ARG A 134 -6.68 -5.80 -11.85
C ARG A 134 -6.35 -6.79 -10.75
N VAL A 135 -6.32 -6.34 -9.52
CA VAL A 135 -6.02 -7.18 -8.35
C VAL A 135 -6.95 -6.85 -7.20
N LYS A 136 -7.39 -7.87 -6.47
CA LYS A 136 -8.07 -7.69 -5.19
C LYS A 136 -7.03 -7.67 -4.09
N GLY A 137 -6.97 -6.58 -3.33
CA GLY A 137 -6.05 -6.43 -2.22
C GLY A 137 -6.32 -7.46 -1.12
N ARG A 138 -5.26 -8.12 -0.65
CA ARG A 138 -5.33 -9.12 0.43
C ARG A 138 -5.44 -8.45 1.79
N SER A 139 -4.80 -7.30 1.96
CA SER A 139 -4.79 -6.54 3.22
C SER A 139 -5.98 -5.60 3.33
N THR A 140 -6.37 -4.96 2.23
CA THR A 140 -7.42 -3.94 2.22
C THR A 140 -8.78 -4.48 1.79
N GLY A 141 -8.83 -5.62 1.09
CA GLY A 141 -10.03 -6.13 0.42
C GLY A 141 -10.51 -5.29 -0.77
N LYS A 142 -9.85 -4.15 -1.04
CA LYS A 142 -10.16 -3.22 -2.13
C LYS A 142 -9.72 -3.80 -3.47
N THR A 143 -10.48 -3.54 -4.53
CA THR A 143 -10.04 -3.85 -5.90
C THR A 143 -9.24 -2.68 -6.44
N TYR A 144 -8.03 -2.99 -6.93
CA TYR A 144 -7.14 -2.05 -7.61
C TYR A 144 -7.13 -2.36 -9.09
N LYS A 145 -7.26 -1.34 -9.93
CA LYS A 145 -7.33 -1.53 -11.38
C LYS A 145 -6.59 -0.40 -12.08
N VAL A 146 -5.75 -0.73 -13.04
CA VAL A 146 -5.14 0.21 -13.98
C VAL A 146 -5.51 -0.19 -15.40
N MET A 147 -5.91 0.79 -16.19
CA MET A 147 -6.41 0.60 -17.55
C MET A 147 -5.66 1.51 -18.51
N TRP A 148 -5.29 0.95 -19.65
CA TRP A 148 -4.54 1.66 -20.68
C TRP A 148 -5.29 1.62 -22.00
N ASP A 149 -5.24 2.74 -22.74
CA ASP A 149 -5.90 2.87 -24.04
C ASP A 149 -4.97 2.37 -25.15
N ASN A 150 -4.84 1.04 -25.24
CA ASN A 150 -3.95 0.39 -26.20
C ASN A 150 -4.47 0.46 -27.66
N GLU A 151 -5.66 0.99 -27.91
CA GLU A 151 -6.17 1.20 -29.27
C GLU A 151 -5.77 2.55 -29.83
N ARG A 152 -5.78 3.59 -28.99
CA ARG A 152 -5.53 4.98 -29.41
C ARG A 152 -4.25 5.56 -28.82
N HIS A 153 -3.65 4.89 -27.82
CA HIS A 153 -2.44 5.30 -27.13
C HIS A 153 -2.49 6.75 -26.62
N THR A 154 -3.63 7.13 -26.01
CA THR A 154 -3.86 8.50 -25.50
C THR A 154 -3.12 8.81 -24.22
N GLN A 155 -2.43 7.84 -23.63
CA GLN A 155 -1.71 7.94 -22.37
C GLN A 155 -0.19 7.96 -22.55
N ILE A 156 0.29 7.97 -23.83
CA ILE A 156 1.68 8.09 -24.20
C ILE A 156 1.91 9.47 -24.79
N CYS A 157 2.95 10.17 -24.36
CA CYS A 157 3.26 11.51 -24.83
C CYS A 157 3.52 11.55 -26.34
N SER A 158 3.00 12.57 -27.03
CA SER A 158 3.21 12.76 -28.48
C SER A 158 4.67 13.14 -28.84
N THR A 159 5.48 13.47 -27.87
CA THR A 159 6.91 13.75 -27.98
C THR A 159 7.81 12.54 -27.76
N ASP A 160 7.24 11.39 -27.34
CA ASP A 160 7.97 10.14 -27.12
C ASP A 160 8.65 9.63 -28.39
N GLU A 161 9.83 9.03 -28.26
CA GLU A 161 10.64 8.52 -29.38
C GLU A 161 9.96 7.42 -30.21
N CYS A 162 8.91 6.75 -29.67
CA CYS A 162 8.12 5.78 -30.42
C CYS A 162 7.42 6.38 -31.65
N VAL A 163 7.12 7.68 -31.62
CA VAL A 163 6.56 8.42 -32.78
C VAL A 163 7.55 8.40 -33.96
N ALA A 164 8.83 8.63 -33.68
CA ALA A 164 9.88 8.57 -34.71
C ALA A 164 10.09 7.13 -35.23
N ALA A 165 9.78 6.12 -34.40
CA ALA A 165 9.79 4.71 -34.79
C ALA A 165 8.54 4.27 -35.58
N GLY A 166 7.55 5.16 -35.73
CA GLY A 166 6.36 4.94 -36.56
C GLY A 166 5.12 4.48 -35.80
N TYR A 167 5.15 4.48 -34.46
CA TYR A 167 3.99 4.19 -33.63
C TYR A 167 3.08 5.42 -33.53
N PRO A 168 1.79 5.33 -33.85
CA PRO A 168 0.85 6.44 -33.71
C PRO A 168 0.42 6.55 -32.24
N VAL A 169 0.70 7.68 -31.59
CA VAL A 169 0.23 8.00 -30.25
C VAL A 169 -0.63 9.26 -30.27
N ASN A 170 -1.51 9.41 -29.29
CA ASN A 170 -2.48 10.51 -29.25
C ASN A 170 -2.51 11.21 -27.89
N GLY A 171 -1.46 11.06 -27.07
CA GLY A 171 -1.28 11.84 -25.86
C GLY A 171 -0.93 13.30 -26.14
N ALA A 172 -0.88 14.13 -25.12
CA ALA A 172 -0.35 15.49 -25.20
C ALA A 172 1.18 15.48 -25.35
N GLU A 173 1.78 16.65 -25.58
CA GLU A 173 3.22 16.83 -25.47
C GLU A 173 3.66 16.55 -24.01
N ASP A 174 4.85 16.04 -23.83
CA ASP A 174 5.43 15.88 -22.51
C ASP A 174 5.50 17.21 -21.75
N THR A 175 5.28 17.13 -20.45
CA THR A 175 5.32 18.30 -19.56
C THR A 175 6.68 18.52 -18.90
N GLY A 176 7.67 17.67 -19.20
CA GLY A 176 9.04 17.70 -18.71
C GLY A 176 10.06 17.35 -19.76
N GLU A 177 11.14 16.70 -19.36
CA GLU A 177 12.21 16.20 -20.22
C GLU A 177 11.83 14.83 -20.76
N ASN A 178 12.03 14.59 -22.08
CA ASN A 178 11.83 13.25 -22.67
C ASN A 178 12.80 12.23 -22.07
N PHE A 179 12.31 11.02 -21.88
CA PHE A 179 13.10 9.86 -21.48
C PHE A 179 13.15 8.84 -22.63
N ASP A 180 14.33 8.63 -23.22
CA ASP A 180 14.51 7.64 -24.27
C ASP A 180 14.71 6.24 -23.66
N GLY A 181 13.86 5.28 -23.96
CA GLY A 181 14.04 3.88 -23.53
C GLY A 181 12.78 3.16 -23.05
N CYS A 182 11.83 3.90 -22.51
CA CYS A 182 10.45 3.45 -22.22
C CYS A 182 9.49 4.53 -22.73
N ARG A 183 8.19 4.30 -22.63
CA ARG A 183 7.16 5.26 -23.12
C ARG A 183 6.84 6.26 -22.04
N ASP A 184 7.05 7.55 -22.35
CA ASP A 184 6.70 8.66 -21.48
C ASP A 184 5.19 8.75 -21.30
N LEU A 185 4.75 8.74 -20.03
CA LEU A 185 3.34 8.79 -19.68
C LEU A 185 2.79 10.21 -19.77
N ASP A 186 1.70 10.40 -20.50
CA ASP A 186 0.99 11.68 -20.51
C ASP A 186 0.27 11.92 -19.18
N HIS A 187 0.91 12.65 -18.29
CA HIS A 187 0.36 13.02 -16.98
C HIS A 187 -0.79 14.04 -17.07
N THR A 188 -1.06 14.65 -18.24
CA THR A 188 -2.24 15.48 -18.43
C THR A 188 -3.50 14.64 -18.63
N ASN A 189 -3.35 13.37 -19.01
CA ASN A 189 -4.44 12.44 -19.24
C ASN A 189 -5.06 11.99 -17.89
N ALA A 190 -6.38 12.16 -17.76
CA ALA A 190 -7.09 11.84 -16.51
C ALA A 190 -7.00 10.35 -16.14
N THR A 191 -6.98 9.44 -17.12
CA THR A 191 -6.84 8.00 -16.86
C THR A 191 -5.43 7.67 -16.39
N THR A 192 -4.39 8.27 -16.98
CA THR A 192 -3.02 8.16 -16.45
C THR A 192 -2.94 8.59 -14.99
N GLN A 193 -3.53 9.76 -14.67
CA GLN A 193 -3.55 10.26 -13.30
C GLN A 193 -4.29 9.32 -12.34
N LEU A 194 -5.41 8.73 -12.76
CA LEU A 194 -6.14 7.75 -11.97
C LEU A 194 -5.32 6.48 -11.75
N ASN A 195 -4.70 5.95 -12.81
CA ASN A 195 -3.84 4.78 -12.76
C ASN A 195 -2.67 4.99 -11.76
N VAL A 196 -1.98 6.13 -11.86
CA VAL A 196 -0.87 6.47 -10.94
C VAL A 196 -1.35 6.52 -9.49
N LYS A 197 -2.45 7.23 -9.22
CA LYS A 197 -3.01 7.31 -7.85
C LYS A 197 -3.42 5.94 -7.32
N THR A 198 -4.02 5.11 -8.16
CA THR A 198 -4.41 3.75 -7.79
C THR A 198 -3.18 2.88 -7.46
N TYR A 199 -2.13 3.01 -8.25
CA TYR A 199 -0.86 2.33 -8.00
C TYR A 199 -0.21 2.76 -6.68
N LEU A 200 -0.09 4.06 -6.45
CA LEU A 200 0.49 4.59 -5.21
C LEU A 200 -0.34 4.22 -3.97
N ASP A 201 -1.67 4.24 -4.08
CA ASP A 201 -2.57 3.79 -3.02
C ASP A 201 -2.37 2.29 -2.71
N PHE A 202 -2.21 1.46 -3.74
CA PHE A 202 -1.88 0.04 -3.60
C PHE A 202 -0.54 -0.16 -2.85
N LEU A 203 0.49 0.56 -3.21
CA LEU A 203 1.79 0.46 -2.55
C LEU A 203 1.71 0.83 -1.06
N LEU A 204 1.01 1.91 -0.71
CA LEU A 204 0.90 2.36 0.68
C LEU A 204 0.01 1.45 1.51
N HIS A 205 -1.18 1.15 1.03
CA HIS A 205 -2.22 0.54 1.87
C HIS A 205 -2.30 -0.98 1.72
N GLU A 206 -1.99 -1.50 0.55
CA GLU A 206 -2.03 -2.94 0.31
C GLU A 206 -0.69 -3.61 0.64
N LEU A 207 0.44 -3.06 0.18
CA LEU A 207 1.77 -3.61 0.47
C LEU A 207 2.38 -3.05 1.75
N GLY A 208 2.02 -1.83 2.14
CA GLY A 208 2.44 -1.24 3.39
C GLY A 208 3.73 -0.43 3.35
N TYR A 209 4.11 0.11 2.21
CA TYR A 209 5.22 1.05 2.13
C TYR A 209 4.99 2.30 2.98
N ALA A 210 6.07 2.91 3.48
CA ALA A 210 6.01 4.16 4.25
C ALA A 210 5.96 5.40 3.35
N GLY A 211 6.32 5.25 2.10
CA GLY A 211 6.36 6.34 1.13
C GLY A 211 7.13 6.00 -0.13
N PHE A 212 7.49 7.05 -0.87
CA PHE A 212 8.02 6.93 -2.23
C PHE A 212 9.31 7.73 -2.43
N ARG A 213 10.18 7.21 -3.27
CA ARG A 213 11.14 7.98 -4.05
C ARG A 213 10.61 8.01 -5.48
N PHE A 214 10.32 9.16 -6.00
CA PHE A 214 9.89 9.33 -7.39
C PHE A 214 11.10 9.44 -8.30
N ASP A 215 11.18 8.52 -9.24
CA ASP A 215 12.20 8.44 -10.26
C ASP A 215 12.00 9.52 -11.33
N GLU A 216 13.09 10.05 -11.90
CA GLU A 216 13.10 10.93 -13.05
C GLU A 216 12.03 12.05 -13.00
N THR A 217 11.99 12.82 -11.89
CA THR A 217 10.96 13.85 -11.71
C THR A 217 11.15 15.08 -12.60
N LYS A 218 12.21 15.12 -13.41
CA LYS A 218 12.38 16.08 -14.50
C LYS A 218 11.49 15.77 -15.72
N GLY A 219 11.10 14.51 -15.89
CA GLY A 219 10.35 14.06 -17.02
C GLY A 219 8.87 14.48 -17.01
N TYR A 220 8.37 15.09 -15.92
CA TYR A 220 7.00 15.62 -15.90
C TYR A 220 6.88 16.83 -14.95
N ALA A 221 5.86 17.66 -15.16
CA ALA A 221 5.66 18.88 -14.37
C ALA A 221 5.48 18.57 -12.87
N PRO A 222 6.15 19.29 -11.96
CA PRO A 222 6.15 19.01 -10.51
C PRO A 222 4.77 19.10 -9.84
N GLY A 223 3.81 19.78 -10.48
CA GLY A 223 2.41 19.81 -10.03
C GLY A 223 1.73 18.44 -10.01
N TYR A 224 2.19 17.48 -10.84
CA TYR A 224 1.67 16.10 -10.82
C TYR A 224 2.18 15.34 -9.60
N THR A 225 3.47 15.49 -9.24
CA THR A 225 3.98 14.95 -7.96
C THR A 225 3.14 15.50 -6.78
N ALA A 226 2.88 16.81 -6.78
CA ALA A 226 2.06 17.43 -5.75
C ALA A 226 0.66 16.84 -5.66
N MET A 227 0.01 16.64 -6.81
CA MET A 227 -1.33 16.07 -6.90
C MET A 227 -1.38 14.61 -6.42
N TYR A 228 -0.38 13.80 -6.81
CA TYR A 228 -0.31 12.40 -6.42
C TYR A 228 -0.07 12.25 -4.92
N ASP A 229 0.87 12.99 -4.35
CA ASP A 229 1.16 12.96 -2.93
C ASP A 229 -0.01 13.50 -2.10
N TYR A 230 -0.66 14.56 -2.56
CA TYR A 230 -1.85 15.07 -1.88
C TYR A 230 -3.00 14.05 -1.89
N ALA A 231 -3.18 13.31 -2.99
CA ALA A 231 -4.23 12.30 -3.11
C ALA A 231 -3.96 11.06 -2.25
N THR A 232 -2.71 10.59 -2.22
CA THR A 232 -2.35 9.31 -1.58
C THR A 232 -1.79 9.49 -0.17
N LYS A 233 -1.34 10.71 0.17
CA LYS A 233 -0.86 11.11 1.50
C LYS A 233 0.27 10.22 2.04
N PRO A 234 1.34 9.96 1.28
CA PRO A 234 2.48 9.23 1.80
C PRO A 234 3.07 10.03 2.97
N MET A 235 3.64 9.34 3.95
CA MET A 235 4.34 10.04 5.01
C MET A 235 5.71 10.54 4.57
N PHE A 236 6.32 9.84 3.64
CA PHE A 236 7.61 10.17 3.06
C PHE A 236 7.49 10.19 1.55
N ALA A 237 7.79 11.33 0.95
CA ALA A 237 7.90 11.49 -0.49
C ALA A 237 9.16 12.26 -0.82
N VAL A 238 9.98 11.76 -1.73
CA VAL A 238 11.18 12.40 -2.20
C VAL A 238 11.31 12.25 -3.71
N GLY A 239 11.47 13.38 -4.42
CA GLY A 239 11.71 13.38 -5.86
C GLY A 239 13.17 13.39 -6.20
N GLU A 240 13.52 12.67 -7.25
CA GLU A 240 14.81 12.79 -7.91
C GLU A 240 14.77 13.95 -8.90
N TYR A 241 15.00 15.15 -8.42
CA TYR A 241 15.22 16.29 -9.30
C TYR A 241 16.73 16.56 -9.41
N TRP A 242 17.35 15.99 -10.41
CA TRP A 242 18.82 15.99 -10.55
C TRP A 242 19.35 17.34 -11.00
N ASP A 243 19.60 18.24 -10.07
CA ASP A 243 20.19 19.55 -10.34
C ASP A 243 21.13 20.02 -9.22
N GLY A 244 22.32 20.50 -9.61
CA GLY A 244 23.33 21.03 -8.67
C GLY A 244 23.07 22.46 -8.21
N ASN A 245 22.05 23.13 -8.75
CA ASN A 245 21.70 24.50 -8.39
C ASN A 245 20.61 24.52 -7.30
N ALA A 246 20.94 25.06 -6.14
CA ALA A 246 20.02 25.14 -5.01
C ALA A 246 18.74 25.93 -5.32
N ASP A 247 18.79 26.97 -6.19
CA ASP A 247 17.62 27.75 -6.56
C ASP A 247 16.66 26.95 -7.43
N VAL A 248 17.18 26.06 -8.28
CA VAL A 248 16.37 25.14 -9.08
C VAL A 248 15.70 24.11 -8.19
N LEU A 249 16.42 23.54 -7.20
CA LEU A 249 15.82 22.61 -6.24
C LEU A 249 14.74 23.28 -5.39
N ARG A 250 14.94 24.55 -4.96
CA ARG A 250 13.91 25.34 -4.26
C ARG A 250 12.69 25.57 -5.15
N TRP A 251 12.91 25.95 -6.41
CA TRP A 251 11.83 26.12 -7.37
C TRP A 251 11.02 24.83 -7.54
N TRP A 252 11.67 23.69 -7.66
CA TRP A 252 10.98 22.41 -7.77
C TRP A 252 10.16 22.12 -6.53
N LEU A 253 10.72 22.27 -5.31
CA LEU A 253 9.99 22.10 -4.05
C LEU A 253 8.77 23.02 -3.98
N GLU A 254 8.93 24.31 -4.30
CA GLU A 254 7.83 25.28 -4.33
C GLU A 254 6.74 24.90 -5.35
N SER A 255 7.16 24.28 -6.48
CA SER A 255 6.25 23.84 -7.54
C SER A 255 5.51 22.53 -7.19
N THR A 256 5.97 21.80 -6.15
CA THR A 256 5.22 20.66 -5.57
C THR A 256 4.22 21.10 -4.50
N LYS A 257 3.89 22.39 -4.40
CA LYS A 257 2.87 22.84 -3.47
C LYS A 257 1.47 22.46 -3.92
N TYR A 258 0.70 21.94 -2.97
CA TYR A 258 -0.74 21.76 -3.09
C TYR A 258 -1.39 22.41 -1.87
N TYR A 259 -2.36 23.31 -2.08
CA TYR A 259 -2.91 24.17 -1.02
C TYR A 259 -1.83 24.83 -0.15
N ASP A 260 -0.86 25.50 -0.80
CA ASP A 260 0.27 26.19 -0.17
C ASP A 260 1.22 25.33 0.69
N GLN A 261 1.12 24.00 0.62
CA GLN A 261 2.01 23.09 1.33
C GLN A 261 2.86 22.28 0.35
N ILE A 262 4.17 22.28 0.56
CA ILE A 262 5.12 21.42 -0.18
C ILE A 262 4.76 19.96 0.11
N GLN A 263 4.57 19.16 -0.94
CA GLN A 263 4.10 17.77 -0.84
C GLN A 263 5.23 16.74 -0.93
N SER A 264 6.41 17.09 -1.45
CA SER A 264 7.55 16.17 -1.59
C SER A 264 8.84 16.82 -1.12
N GLY A 265 9.76 16.03 -0.56
CA GLY A 265 11.16 16.39 -0.41
C GLY A 265 11.92 16.19 -1.72
N THR A 266 13.19 16.55 -1.73
CA THR A 266 14.12 16.31 -2.85
C THR A 266 15.50 15.89 -2.36
N PHE A 267 16.24 15.14 -3.17
CA PHE A 267 17.65 14.89 -2.93
C PHE A 267 18.45 16.18 -3.09
N ASP A 268 19.33 16.48 -2.11
CA ASP A 268 20.16 17.68 -2.11
C ASP A 268 21.40 17.50 -2.98
N TYR A 269 21.22 17.51 -4.31
CA TYR A 269 22.30 17.41 -5.29
C TYR A 269 23.28 18.58 -5.19
N CYS A 270 22.82 19.76 -4.76
CA CYS A 270 23.71 20.90 -4.51
C CYS A 270 24.77 20.54 -3.45
N LEU A 271 24.33 20.07 -2.29
CA LEU A 271 25.22 19.60 -1.23
C LEU A 271 26.10 18.45 -1.70
N LYS A 272 25.55 17.48 -2.45
CA LYS A 272 26.31 16.35 -3.02
C LYS A 272 27.52 16.83 -3.82
N TYR A 273 27.37 17.82 -4.68
CA TYR A 273 28.48 18.35 -5.48
C TYR A 273 29.48 19.13 -4.63
N ARG A 274 29.05 19.87 -3.61
CA ARG A 274 29.95 20.54 -2.66
C ARG A 274 30.78 19.53 -1.84
N ILE A 275 30.17 18.41 -1.46
CA ILE A 275 30.87 17.30 -0.81
C ILE A 275 31.93 16.71 -1.74
N ASN A 276 31.61 16.45 -3.00
CA ASN A 276 32.60 15.95 -3.96
C ASN A 276 33.82 16.89 -4.07
N GLU A 277 33.58 18.19 -4.17
CA GLU A 277 34.63 19.20 -4.27
C GLU A 277 35.48 19.24 -2.99
N ALA A 278 34.87 19.22 -1.83
CA ALA A 278 35.58 19.25 -0.55
C ALA A 278 36.41 17.99 -0.31
N PHE A 279 35.81 16.79 -0.48
CA PHE A 279 36.46 15.54 -0.07
C PHE A 279 37.36 14.95 -1.15
N ASN A 280 37.05 15.06 -2.43
CA ASN A 280 37.88 14.55 -3.52
C ASN A 280 39.07 15.48 -3.82
N ASN A 281 38.87 16.81 -3.75
CA ASN A 281 39.81 17.80 -4.15
C ASN A 281 40.49 18.54 -2.96
N GLY A 282 39.94 18.41 -1.76
CA GLY A 282 40.44 19.10 -0.56
C GLY A 282 40.03 20.57 -0.47
N THR A 283 38.99 21.00 -1.24
CA THR A 283 38.48 22.36 -1.27
C THR A 283 37.47 22.57 -0.17
N TRP A 284 37.90 22.71 1.08
CA TRP A 284 37.01 22.78 2.24
C TRP A 284 36.03 23.96 2.22
N SER A 285 36.40 25.07 1.57
CA SER A 285 35.53 26.23 1.38
C SER A 285 34.25 25.92 0.59
N ALA A 286 34.26 24.85 -0.20
CA ALA A 286 33.01 24.39 -0.87
C ALA A 286 31.89 24.08 0.12
N LEU A 287 32.24 23.62 1.34
CA LEU A 287 31.26 23.36 2.40
C LEU A 287 30.68 24.62 3.05
N ASN A 288 31.07 25.82 2.66
CA ASN A 288 30.42 27.05 3.06
C ASN A 288 29.02 27.17 2.44
N ASP A 289 28.79 26.52 1.27
CA ASP A 289 27.50 26.29 0.68
C ASP A 289 27.08 24.84 0.94
N LYS A 290 25.99 24.64 1.67
CA LYS A 290 25.46 23.31 2.04
C LYS A 290 24.08 23.06 1.45
N GLY A 291 23.78 23.70 0.34
CA GLY A 291 22.55 23.48 -0.39
C GLY A 291 21.29 23.72 0.45
N LEU A 292 20.33 22.85 0.30
CA LEU A 292 19.05 22.92 1.01
C LEU A 292 19.18 22.58 2.51
N ALA A 293 20.13 21.72 2.89
CA ALA A 293 20.29 21.27 4.27
C ALA A 293 20.67 22.41 5.23
N ALA A 294 21.30 23.47 4.75
CA ALA A 294 21.62 24.66 5.55
C ALA A 294 20.57 25.79 5.44
N ASP A 295 19.55 25.62 4.63
CA ASP A 295 18.48 26.59 4.45
C ASP A 295 17.34 26.30 5.42
N ALA A 296 17.10 27.13 6.42
CA ALA A 296 16.08 26.92 7.44
C ALA A 296 14.66 26.78 6.87
N ASN A 297 14.39 27.30 5.68
CA ASN A 297 13.09 27.17 5.02
C ASN A 297 12.92 25.85 4.27
N TYR A 298 14.02 25.19 3.89
CA TYR A 298 13.98 24.02 3.02
C TYR A 298 14.65 22.77 3.60
N SER A 299 15.42 22.90 4.70
CA SER A 299 16.13 21.78 5.33
C SER A 299 15.21 20.61 5.72
N ARG A 300 13.95 20.89 6.03
CA ARG A 300 12.94 19.87 6.30
C ARG A 300 12.79 18.87 5.16
N TRP A 301 12.84 19.34 3.93
CA TRP A 301 12.62 18.55 2.70
C TRP A 301 13.92 18.14 2.01
N ALA A 302 15.08 18.44 2.61
CA ALA A 302 16.38 18.08 2.10
C ALA A 302 16.75 16.63 2.48
N ILE A 303 16.86 15.76 1.50
CA ILE A 303 17.41 14.42 1.67
C ILE A 303 18.88 14.47 1.28
N THR A 304 19.76 14.45 2.30
CA THR A 304 21.20 14.58 2.11
C THR A 304 21.82 13.23 1.80
N PHE A 305 22.73 13.17 0.85
CA PHE A 305 23.38 11.94 0.41
C PHE A 305 24.78 12.20 -0.12
N LEU A 306 25.60 11.17 -0.23
CA LEU A 306 26.93 11.23 -0.86
C LEU A 306 26.88 10.71 -2.28
N ASP A 307 26.48 9.48 -2.40
CA ASP A 307 26.32 8.75 -3.63
C ASP A 307 25.02 7.95 -3.58
N ASN A 308 24.49 7.66 -4.75
CA ASN A 308 23.38 6.76 -4.99
C ASN A 308 23.80 5.71 -6.02
N HIS A 309 22.86 4.89 -6.49
CA HIS A 309 23.11 3.86 -7.48
C HIS A 309 23.62 4.39 -8.81
N ASP A 310 23.34 5.65 -9.17
CA ASP A 310 23.86 6.29 -10.37
C ASP A 310 25.22 6.96 -10.13
N THR A 311 25.30 7.87 -9.16
CA THR A 311 26.53 8.63 -8.91
C THR A 311 27.66 7.80 -8.32
N GLY A 312 27.36 6.64 -7.75
CA GLY A 312 28.34 5.67 -7.24
C GLY A 312 29.04 4.84 -8.31
N ARG A 313 28.61 4.95 -9.59
CA ARG A 313 29.19 4.21 -10.72
C ARG A 313 30.50 4.84 -11.21
N ASP A 314 31.33 4.04 -11.85
CA ASP A 314 32.55 4.54 -12.49
C ASP A 314 32.23 5.47 -13.67
N GLY A 315 32.96 6.58 -13.75
CA GLY A 315 32.72 7.64 -14.74
C GLY A 315 31.71 8.71 -14.28
N TYR A 316 31.03 8.51 -13.17
CA TYR A 316 30.17 9.51 -12.53
C TYR A 316 30.90 10.21 -11.38
N GLN A 317 30.29 11.29 -10.85
CA GLN A 317 30.92 12.12 -9.81
C GLN A 317 30.75 11.49 -8.41
N LYS A 318 31.34 10.33 -8.17
CA LYS A 318 31.30 9.70 -6.86
C LYS A 318 32.28 10.34 -5.86
N VAL A 319 31.97 10.22 -4.59
CA VAL A 319 32.91 10.52 -3.50
C VAL A 319 33.92 9.38 -3.39
N SER A 320 35.13 9.60 -3.89
CA SER A 320 36.18 8.58 -3.99
C SER A 320 37.22 8.64 -2.91
N LYS A 321 37.27 9.73 -2.12
CA LYS A 321 38.21 9.93 -1.02
C LYS A 321 37.49 10.27 0.27
N ASN A 322 38.02 9.77 1.40
CA ASN A 322 37.53 10.10 2.73
C ASN A 322 36.02 9.81 2.94
N VAL A 323 35.50 8.72 2.33
CA VAL A 323 34.07 8.36 2.31
C VAL A 323 33.46 8.29 3.72
N ALA A 324 34.19 7.71 4.69
CA ALA A 324 33.72 7.68 6.09
C ALA A 324 33.56 9.09 6.68
N ALA A 325 34.49 10.00 6.40
CA ALA A 325 34.42 11.39 6.84
C ALA A 325 33.27 12.15 6.16
N ALA A 326 32.99 11.87 4.90
CA ALA A 326 31.88 12.47 4.17
C ALA A 326 30.51 11.96 4.71
N ASN A 327 30.40 10.66 5.05
CA ASN A 327 29.22 10.14 5.75
C ASN A 327 29.04 10.80 7.14
N ALA A 328 30.13 11.02 7.88
CA ALA A 328 30.08 11.75 9.16
C ALA A 328 29.54 13.18 8.96
N LEU A 329 29.83 13.84 7.84
CA LEU A 329 29.31 15.18 7.54
C LEU A 329 27.77 15.16 7.36
N ILE A 330 27.23 14.32 6.49
CA ILE A 330 25.76 14.28 6.28
C ILE A 330 25.01 13.83 7.55
N LEU A 331 25.64 12.97 8.37
CA LEU A 331 25.07 12.57 9.66
C LEU A 331 25.15 13.67 10.73
N ALA A 332 26.04 14.66 10.58
CA ALA A 332 26.10 15.83 11.45
C ALA A 332 25.10 16.93 11.02
N LEU A 333 24.82 17.07 9.73
CA LEU A 333 24.00 18.14 9.15
C LEU A 333 22.51 18.02 9.47
N PRO A 334 21.75 19.13 9.39
CA PRO A 334 20.29 19.08 9.21
C PRO A 334 19.90 18.35 7.92
N GLY A 335 18.62 18.22 7.65
CA GLY A 335 18.10 17.37 6.58
C GLY A 335 18.00 15.90 7.03
N THR A 336 17.54 15.04 6.15
CA THR A 336 17.46 13.60 6.39
C THR A 336 18.59 12.89 5.66
N PRO A 337 19.57 12.31 6.36
CA PRO A 337 20.69 11.63 5.71
C PRO A 337 20.26 10.31 5.10
N CYS A 338 20.65 10.08 3.85
CA CYS A 338 20.52 8.82 3.12
C CYS A 338 21.90 8.19 2.94
N ILE A 339 22.12 7.04 3.54
CA ILE A 339 23.37 6.28 3.48
C ILE A 339 23.29 5.29 2.32
N PHE A 340 24.34 5.24 1.50
CA PHE A 340 24.45 4.33 0.36
C PHE A 340 24.90 2.94 0.82
N LEU A 341 24.26 1.85 0.37
CA LEU A 341 24.55 0.48 0.82
C LEU A 341 26.03 0.09 0.72
N PRO A 342 26.79 0.38 -0.37
CA PRO A 342 28.23 0.13 -0.41
C PRO A 342 29.01 0.84 0.69
N HIS A 343 28.66 2.09 1.03
CA HIS A 343 29.30 2.83 2.11
C HIS A 343 28.98 2.19 3.48
N TRP A 344 27.75 1.76 3.70
CA TRP A 344 27.38 1.00 4.91
C TRP A 344 28.19 -0.27 5.04
N LYS A 345 28.33 -1.06 3.98
CA LYS A 345 29.09 -2.32 4.02
C LYS A 345 30.56 -2.10 4.35
N GLU A 346 31.16 -1.04 3.82
CA GLU A 346 32.60 -0.77 3.99
C GLU A 346 32.93 -0.05 5.31
N TYR A 347 32.09 0.92 5.73
CA TYR A 347 32.36 1.79 6.89
C TYR A 347 31.32 1.61 8.02
N LYS A 348 30.77 0.41 8.17
CA LYS A 348 29.66 0.09 9.06
C LYS A 348 29.83 0.66 10.49
N THR A 349 30.93 0.37 11.15
CA THR A 349 31.17 0.80 12.54
C THR A 349 31.22 2.33 12.65
N GLN A 350 31.91 2.98 11.74
CA GLN A 350 32.06 4.44 11.76
C GLN A 350 30.71 5.12 11.52
N ILE A 351 29.95 4.65 10.52
CA ILE A 351 28.62 5.19 10.18
C ILE A 351 27.64 4.93 11.33
N LYS A 352 27.61 3.70 11.87
CA LYS A 352 26.74 3.36 13.00
C LYS A 352 26.99 4.26 14.22
N ASN A 353 28.25 4.49 14.57
CA ASN A 353 28.58 5.38 15.67
C ASN A 353 28.12 6.83 15.41
N CYS A 354 28.30 7.35 14.21
CA CYS A 354 27.80 8.69 13.85
C CYS A 354 26.25 8.75 13.91
N ILE A 355 25.53 7.71 13.48
CA ILE A 355 24.07 7.60 13.62
C ILE A 355 23.66 7.68 15.10
N LEU A 356 24.33 6.89 15.96
CA LEU A 356 24.06 6.90 17.40
C LEU A 356 24.36 8.26 18.02
N GLY A 357 25.45 8.92 17.59
CA GLY A 357 25.80 10.27 18.02
C GLY A 357 24.73 11.30 17.60
N ARG A 358 24.27 11.24 16.35
CA ARG A 358 23.15 12.07 15.84
C ARG A 358 21.90 11.90 16.69
N ARG A 359 21.51 10.65 16.97
CA ARG A 359 20.35 10.32 17.81
C ARG A 359 20.51 10.83 19.23
N ALA A 360 21.69 10.65 19.84
CA ALA A 360 21.95 11.11 21.20
C ALA A 360 21.85 12.61 21.33
N ALA A 361 22.37 13.35 20.37
CA ALA A 361 22.27 14.80 20.34
C ALA A 361 20.86 15.30 19.97
N GLY A 362 20.01 14.43 19.40
CA GLY A 362 18.67 14.79 18.94
C GLY A 362 18.69 15.66 17.70
N VAL A 363 19.66 15.48 16.81
CA VAL A 363 19.71 16.20 15.53
C VAL A 363 18.59 15.69 14.61
N HIS A 364 17.90 16.60 13.97
CA HIS A 364 16.78 16.33 13.06
C HIS A 364 16.87 17.19 11.80
N ASN A 365 15.95 17.01 10.88
CA ASN A 365 15.97 17.68 9.57
C ASN A 365 15.87 19.22 9.64
N MET A 366 15.37 19.77 10.73
CA MET A 366 15.25 21.22 10.95
C MET A 366 16.22 21.75 12.02
N SER A 367 17.25 21.00 12.38
CA SER A 367 18.27 21.40 13.33
C SER A 367 19.07 22.62 12.82
N THR A 368 19.65 23.40 13.74
CA THR A 368 20.37 24.64 13.42
C THR A 368 21.87 24.41 13.40
N ILE A 369 22.54 24.85 12.35
CA ILE A 369 24.00 24.95 12.29
C ILE A 369 24.43 26.16 13.13
N THR A 370 25.13 25.90 14.25
CA THR A 370 25.56 26.96 15.20
C THR A 370 27.03 27.40 14.97
N LYS A 371 27.79 26.55 14.27
CA LYS A 371 29.20 26.88 13.90
C LYS A 371 29.56 26.24 12.57
N GLN A 372 30.25 27.01 11.73
CA GLN A 372 30.86 26.54 10.51
C GLN A 372 32.06 27.42 10.17
N GLU A 373 33.24 26.82 10.03
CA GLU A 373 34.46 27.57 9.73
C GLU A 373 35.54 26.64 9.14
N GLU A 374 36.37 27.23 8.26
CA GLU A 374 37.63 26.61 7.84
C GLU A 374 38.64 26.73 8.99
N SER A 375 39.40 25.67 9.24
CA SER A 375 40.41 25.61 10.30
C SER A 375 41.54 24.65 9.95
N ASN A 376 42.81 25.10 10.05
CA ASN A 376 43.98 24.24 9.88
C ASN A 376 43.99 23.41 8.58
N GLY A 377 43.50 23.94 7.48
CA GLY A 377 43.35 23.17 6.22
C GLY A 377 42.29 22.08 6.29
N GLY A 378 41.29 22.29 7.10
CA GLY A 378 40.09 21.44 7.22
C GLY A 378 38.88 22.28 7.53
N TYR A 379 37.82 21.66 8.06
CA TYR A 379 36.55 22.30 8.32
C TYR A 379 35.97 21.89 9.68
N ILE A 380 35.32 22.81 10.36
CA ILE A 380 34.58 22.60 11.60
C ILE A 380 33.11 22.87 11.37
N LEU A 381 32.26 21.96 11.87
CA LEU A 381 30.80 22.09 11.88
C LEU A 381 30.28 21.81 13.29
N GLU A 382 29.35 22.63 13.76
CA GLU A 382 28.57 22.38 14.99
C GLU A 382 27.08 22.52 14.67
N VAL A 383 26.30 21.52 15.07
CA VAL A 383 24.85 21.47 14.84
C VAL A 383 24.14 21.22 16.17
N GLU A 384 23.12 22.03 16.44
CA GLU A 384 22.30 21.94 17.64
C GLU A 384 21.11 21.01 17.43
N GLY A 385 21.04 19.95 18.20
CA GLY A 385 19.89 19.05 18.30
C GLY A 385 19.04 19.35 19.55
N THR A 386 17.98 18.60 19.75
CA THR A 386 17.02 18.80 20.86
C THR A 386 17.57 18.38 22.23
N LYS A 387 18.63 17.58 22.28
CA LYS A 387 19.22 17.01 23.51
C LYS A 387 20.66 17.47 23.76
N GLY A 388 21.30 18.05 22.76
CA GLY A 388 22.68 18.50 22.79
C GLY A 388 23.17 18.84 21.39
N LYS A 389 24.49 18.90 21.21
CA LYS A 389 25.10 19.28 19.95
C LYS A 389 25.98 18.18 19.39
N VAL A 390 26.08 18.16 18.07
CA VAL A 390 27.13 17.46 17.32
C VAL A 390 28.22 18.46 16.97
N TYR A 391 29.47 18.07 17.16
CA TYR A 391 30.64 18.85 16.72
C TYR A 391 31.50 17.96 15.83
N LEU A 392 31.78 18.40 14.61
CA LEU A 392 32.53 17.65 13.62
C LEU A 392 33.80 18.41 13.22
N GLN A 393 34.93 17.73 13.25
CA GLN A 393 36.20 18.18 12.70
C GLN A 393 36.54 17.38 11.46
N LEU A 394 36.89 18.03 10.37
CA LEU A 394 37.26 17.44 9.09
C LEU A 394 38.63 17.87 8.64
N GLY A 395 39.35 17.00 7.93
CA GLY A 395 40.65 17.28 7.36
C GLY A 395 41.66 17.70 8.43
N GLY A 396 42.46 18.75 8.14
CA GLY A 396 43.45 19.30 9.06
C GLY A 396 42.88 19.82 10.39
N ALA A 397 41.59 20.16 10.47
CA ALA A 397 40.95 20.58 11.72
C ALA A 397 40.91 19.47 12.79
N THR A 398 41.11 18.21 12.42
CA THR A 398 41.21 17.09 13.36
C THR A 398 42.41 17.21 14.31
N ALA A 399 43.41 18.04 13.98
CA ALA A 399 44.58 18.35 14.83
C ALA A 399 44.26 19.34 15.97
N ASN A 400 43.11 20.00 15.98
CA ASN A 400 42.72 21.00 16.99
C ASN A 400 42.43 20.44 18.40
N GLY A 401 42.55 19.14 18.59
CA GLY A 401 42.23 18.49 19.86
C GLY A 401 40.71 18.34 20.11
N THR A 402 40.36 17.80 21.26
CA THR A 402 38.96 17.63 21.67
C THR A 402 38.36 18.95 22.10
N PRO A 403 37.23 19.39 21.54
CA PRO A 403 36.59 20.62 21.96
C PRO A 403 36.07 20.52 23.38
N THR A 404 36.14 21.61 24.15
CA THR A 404 35.66 21.64 25.54
C THR A 404 34.17 21.41 25.59
N GLY A 405 33.71 20.52 26.46
CA GLY A 405 32.29 20.18 26.63
C GLY A 405 31.81 19.09 25.67
N TYR A 406 32.69 18.42 24.95
CA TYR A 406 32.35 17.34 24.02
C TYR A 406 33.07 16.04 24.34
N GLN A 407 32.45 14.94 23.96
CA GLN A 407 33.01 13.59 23.99
C GLN A 407 33.10 13.01 22.59
N LEU A 408 34.13 12.23 22.32
CA LEU A 408 34.37 11.58 21.03
C LEU A 408 33.40 10.39 20.85
N VAL A 409 32.75 10.30 19.70
CA VAL A 409 31.82 9.24 19.33
C VAL A 409 32.41 8.38 18.21
N SER A 410 32.96 9.01 17.17
CA SER A 410 33.51 8.33 16.03
C SER A 410 34.74 9.05 15.50
N THR A 411 35.70 8.29 15.00
CA THR A 411 36.92 8.83 14.41
C THR A 411 37.42 7.94 13.28
N GLY A 412 38.10 8.53 12.36
CA GLY A 412 38.75 7.85 11.24
C GLY A 412 39.70 8.77 10.49
N SER A 413 40.07 8.37 9.30
CA SER A 413 40.93 9.23 8.45
C SER A 413 40.20 10.53 8.14
N ASN A 414 40.78 11.66 8.48
CA ASN A 414 40.30 13.00 8.18
C ASN A 414 38.98 13.40 8.83
N TYR A 415 38.54 12.74 9.93
CA TYR A 415 37.38 13.22 10.71
C TYR A 415 37.43 12.81 12.18
N LYS A 416 36.79 13.63 13.03
CA LYS A 416 36.41 13.33 14.39
C LYS A 416 35.00 13.86 14.65
N PHE A 417 34.12 12.97 15.08
CA PHE A 417 32.73 13.24 15.37
C PHE A 417 32.50 13.20 16.88
N TYR A 418 32.01 14.29 17.43
CA TYR A 418 31.80 14.46 18.85
C TYR A 418 30.31 14.78 19.12
N VAL A 419 29.88 14.49 20.36
CA VAL A 419 28.60 14.98 20.89
C VAL A 419 28.84 15.67 22.24
N THR A 420 27.89 16.47 22.69
CA THR A 420 27.93 17.09 24.02
C THR A 420 28.25 16.04 25.10
N SER A 421 29.17 16.37 26.00
CA SER A 421 29.60 15.47 27.08
C SER A 421 28.46 15.06 27.99
N GLY A 422 28.44 13.80 28.40
CA GLY A 422 27.42 13.23 29.31
C GLY A 422 26.20 12.63 28.60
N LEU A 423 26.09 12.74 27.29
CA LEU A 423 25.06 12.03 26.53
C LEU A 423 25.43 10.53 26.43
N ASP A 424 24.48 9.64 26.70
CA ASP A 424 24.63 8.20 26.45
C ASP A 424 24.38 7.92 24.98
N TRP A 425 25.42 8.11 24.17
CA TRP A 425 25.30 7.93 22.73
C TRP A 425 25.28 6.46 22.30
N GLN A 426 25.87 5.55 23.10
CA GLN A 426 25.97 4.13 22.75
C GLN A 426 24.62 3.41 22.78
N HIS A 427 23.69 3.92 23.60
CA HIS A 427 22.34 3.37 23.75
C HIS A 427 21.26 4.34 23.27
N ALA A 428 21.62 5.27 22.37
CA ALA A 428 20.69 6.26 21.87
C ALA A 428 19.55 5.59 21.08
N PRO A 429 18.29 5.76 21.51
CA PRO A 429 17.15 5.16 20.82
C PRO A 429 16.93 5.81 19.44
N LYS A 430 16.20 5.13 18.58
CA LYS A 430 15.75 5.69 17.30
C LYS A 430 15.00 7.01 17.51
N ASN A 431 15.27 7.97 16.64
CA ASN A 431 14.59 9.27 16.63
C ASN A 431 13.59 9.41 15.45
N GLY A 432 13.63 8.46 14.53
CA GLY A 432 12.69 8.40 13.42
C GLY A 432 11.37 7.86 13.90
N ILE A 433 10.31 8.58 13.62
CA ILE A 433 8.94 8.08 13.78
C ILE A 433 8.65 7.31 12.53
N ILE A 434 8.43 6.00 12.68
CA ILE A 434 7.90 5.22 11.59
C ILE A 434 6.40 5.21 11.74
N PRO A 435 5.75 5.74 10.79
CA PRO A 435 4.33 5.59 10.74
C PRO A 435 3.96 4.38 9.92
N GLY A 436 2.99 3.83 10.30
CA GLY A 436 2.26 2.82 9.62
C GLY A 436 1.21 2.33 10.57
N ASN A 437 0.12 3.02 10.61
CA ASN A 437 -1.09 2.46 11.17
C ASN A 437 -1.54 1.37 10.21
N PRO A 438 -1.39 0.08 10.53
CA PRO A 438 -2.16 -0.90 9.81
C PRO A 438 -3.62 -0.55 10.01
N VAL A 439 -4.30 -0.22 8.93
CA VAL A 439 -5.76 -0.03 8.96
C VAL A 439 -6.36 -1.40 9.25
N ALA A 440 -7.07 -1.53 10.35
CA ALA A 440 -7.85 -2.73 10.57
C ALA A 440 -9.10 -2.68 9.70
N THR A 441 -9.27 -3.66 8.86
CA THR A 441 -10.46 -3.82 8.02
C THR A 441 -11.64 -4.39 8.81
N GLU A 442 -11.36 -5.06 9.94
CA GLU A 442 -12.36 -5.65 10.80
C GLU A 442 -12.19 -5.22 12.26
N PHE A 443 -13.31 -5.06 12.94
CA PHE A 443 -13.29 -4.83 14.38
C PHE A 443 -12.83 -6.12 15.08
N PRO A 444 -11.90 -6.06 16.06
CA PRO A 444 -11.41 -7.24 16.73
C PRO A 444 -12.53 -8.03 17.39
N GLY A 445 -12.50 -9.36 17.24
CA GLY A 445 -13.47 -10.26 17.87
C GLY A 445 -13.56 -10.11 19.40
N THR A 446 -14.65 -10.57 19.99
CA THR A 446 -14.91 -10.48 21.44
C THR A 446 -14.32 -11.64 22.23
N ASP A 447 -13.72 -12.62 21.56
CA ASP A 447 -13.14 -13.85 22.14
C ASP A 447 -11.73 -13.69 22.70
N LYS A 448 -11.09 -12.53 22.41
CA LYS A 448 -9.75 -12.17 22.90
C LYS A 448 -9.79 -10.86 23.68
N VAL A 449 -8.77 -10.64 24.52
CA VAL A 449 -8.60 -9.37 25.21
C VAL A 449 -8.03 -8.35 24.22
N THR A 450 -8.80 -7.31 23.94
CA THR A 450 -8.35 -6.18 23.10
C THR A 450 -8.38 -4.90 23.91
N VAL A 451 -7.27 -4.17 23.93
CA VAL A 451 -7.18 -2.87 24.58
C VAL A 451 -7.17 -1.79 23.53
N PHE A 452 -8.12 -0.88 23.62
CA PHE A 452 -8.28 0.28 22.76
C PHE A 452 -7.79 1.53 23.48
N VAL A 453 -6.95 2.32 22.83
CA VAL A 453 -6.38 3.56 23.38
C VAL A 453 -6.70 4.72 22.47
N LYS A 454 -7.18 5.81 23.06
CA LYS A 454 -7.32 7.10 22.42
C LYS A 454 -6.53 8.14 23.20
N ALA A 455 -5.73 8.94 22.50
CA ALA A 455 -4.92 10.01 23.08
C ALA A 455 -4.81 11.19 22.11
N PRO A 456 -4.59 12.42 22.63
CA PRO A 456 -4.41 13.63 21.81
C PRO A 456 -3.18 13.56 20.90
N ASP A 457 -2.09 12.96 21.39
CA ASP A 457 -0.87 12.73 20.61
C ASP A 457 -0.51 11.25 20.59
N PRO A 458 -0.94 10.51 19.54
CA PRO A 458 -0.63 9.11 19.38
C PRO A 458 0.86 8.80 19.17
N ASN A 459 1.66 9.79 18.74
CA ASN A 459 3.09 9.60 18.45
C ASN A 459 3.93 9.54 19.72
N SER A 460 3.50 10.22 20.78
CA SER A 460 4.18 10.19 22.08
C SER A 460 3.49 9.27 23.08
N THR A 461 2.28 8.80 22.82
CA THR A 461 1.55 7.88 23.69
C THR A 461 1.97 6.43 23.43
N ARG A 462 2.13 5.66 24.52
CA ARG A 462 2.58 4.27 24.48
C ARG A 462 1.66 3.37 25.29
N LEU A 463 1.49 2.15 24.79
CA LEU A 463 0.83 1.06 25.49
C LEU A 463 1.88 0.05 25.96
N TYR A 464 2.07 -0.03 27.26
CA TYR A 464 2.88 -1.08 27.91
C TYR A 464 1.96 -2.16 28.40
N ALA A 465 2.29 -3.41 28.13
CA ALA A 465 1.50 -4.56 28.53
C ALA A 465 2.38 -5.65 29.16
N TRP A 466 1.83 -6.34 30.18
CA TRP A 466 2.50 -7.48 30.81
C TRP A 466 1.49 -8.56 31.23
N ASP A 467 1.96 -9.77 31.35
CA ASP A 467 1.16 -10.93 31.74
C ASP A 467 0.99 -11.06 33.26
N THR A 468 0.33 -12.13 33.69
CA THR A 468 0.13 -12.42 35.11
C THR A 468 1.39 -12.85 35.86
N ASN A 469 2.48 -13.14 35.17
CA ASN A 469 3.79 -13.48 35.72
C ASN A 469 4.75 -12.27 35.75
N GLU A 470 4.21 -11.07 35.51
CA GLU A 470 4.95 -9.80 35.43
C GLU A 470 5.97 -9.72 34.28
N GLN A 471 5.81 -10.58 33.26
CA GLN A 471 6.62 -10.51 32.05
C GLN A 471 5.95 -9.57 31.04
N TYR A 472 6.74 -8.65 30.47
CA TYR A 472 6.20 -7.77 29.42
C TYR A 472 5.77 -8.57 28.18
N ILE A 473 4.74 -8.08 27.52
CA ILE A 473 4.25 -8.62 26.26
C ILE A 473 4.70 -7.69 25.13
N ASP A 474 5.42 -8.23 24.15
CA ASP A 474 6.00 -7.61 22.96
C ASP A 474 7.19 -6.67 23.21
N ARG A 475 7.00 -5.56 23.95
CA ARG A 475 8.07 -4.58 24.15
C ARG A 475 8.29 -4.28 25.63
N PRO A 476 9.56 -4.16 26.05
CA PRO A 476 9.88 -3.68 27.39
C PRO A 476 9.36 -2.24 27.58
N TRP A 477 9.37 -1.81 28.84
CA TRP A 477 9.04 -0.42 29.18
C TRP A 477 9.81 0.58 28.30
N PRO A 478 9.14 1.61 27.76
CA PRO A 478 7.78 2.10 28.03
C PRO A 478 6.65 1.50 27.15
N GLY A 479 6.91 0.47 26.39
CA GLY A 479 5.92 -0.21 25.57
C GLY A 479 5.85 0.28 24.12
N THR A 480 4.79 -0.11 23.41
CA THR A 480 4.57 0.18 22.00
C THR A 480 3.93 1.55 21.82
N VAL A 481 4.44 2.38 20.89
CA VAL A 481 3.80 3.64 20.50
C VAL A 481 2.45 3.33 19.89
N ILE A 482 1.38 3.98 20.36
CA ILE A 482 0.04 3.62 19.88
C ILE A 482 -0.20 3.95 18.41
N ASN A 483 0.53 4.91 17.85
CA ASN A 483 0.49 5.21 16.43
C ASN A 483 1.02 4.06 15.56
N GLU A 484 1.77 3.11 16.11
CA GLU A 484 2.22 1.89 15.43
C GLU A 484 1.19 0.75 15.48
N LEU A 485 0.12 0.91 16.26
CA LEU A 485 -0.94 -0.08 16.42
C LEU A 485 -2.03 0.08 15.35
N PRO A 486 -2.76 -0.99 15.01
CA PRO A 486 -3.97 -0.88 14.22
C PRO A 486 -4.98 0.03 14.89
N PHE A 487 -5.84 0.67 14.10
CA PHE A 487 -6.89 1.52 14.62
C PHE A 487 -8.25 1.19 14.02
N THR A 488 -9.28 1.59 14.74
CA THR A 488 -10.68 1.54 14.27
C THR A 488 -11.42 2.78 14.76
N TYR A 489 -12.57 3.07 14.17
CA TYR A 489 -13.44 4.13 14.63
C TYR A 489 -14.56 3.55 15.49
N VAL A 490 -14.69 4.05 16.72
CA VAL A 490 -15.73 3.67 17.64
C VAL A 490 -16.37 4.93 18.24
N GLY A 491 -17.67 5.07 18.07
CA GLY A 491 -18.39 6.24 18.56
C GLY A 491 -17.92 7.58 17.98
N GLY A 492 -17.48 7.57 16.72
CA GLY A 492 -16.95 8.75 16.02
C GLY A 492 -15.53 9.17 16.42
N ALA A 493 -14.84 8.39 17.24
CA ALA A 493 -13.47 8.65 17.63
C ALA A 493 -12.54 7.55 17.10
N LYS A 494 -11.33 7.93 16.71
CA LYS A 494 -10.27 7.02 16.30
C LYS A 494 -9.65 6.38 17.53
N TRP A 495 -9.62 5.06 17.57
CA TRP A 495 -9.06 4.26 18.64
C TRP A 495 -7.98 3.35 18.10
N TYR A 496 -6.80 3.42 18.67
CA TYR A 496 -5.71 2.49 18.41
C TYR A 496 -5.89 1.27 19.30
N TYR A 497 -5.63 0.06 18.80
CA TYR A 497 -5.88 -1.12 19.60
C TYR A 497 -4.83 -2.19 19.44
N LYS A 498 -4.74 -3.03 20.47
CA LYS A 498 -3.95 -4.25 20.45
C LYS A 498 -4.78 -5.41 20.98
N THR A 499 -4.82 -6.48 20.22
CA THR A 499 -5.42 -7.75 20.61
C THR A 499 -4.32 -8.67 21.14
N PHE A 500 -4.57 -9.29 22.27
CA PHE A 500 -3.62 -10.14 22.98
C PHE A 500 -4.02 -11.60 22.87
N ASP A 501 -3.04 -12.49 22.75
CA ASP A 501 -3.26 -13.95 22.78
C ASP A 501 -3.48 -14.46 24.20
N GLN A 502 -3.11 -13.68 25.21
CA GLN A 502 -3.32 -13.97 26.61
C GLN A 502 -4.81 -13.74 26.98
N ASN A 503 -5.37 -14.68 27.74
CA ASN A 503 -6.72 -14.56 28.28
C ASN A 503 -6.85 -13.50 29.40
N LYS A 504 -5.71 -12.96 29.85
CA LYS A 504 -5.62 -11.97 30.92
C LYS A 504 -4.36 -11.13 30.73
N VAL A 505 -4.51 -9.82 30.68
CA VAL A 505 -3.41 -8.87 30.51
C VAL A 505 -3.49 -7.73 31.50
N ASN A 506 -2.35 -7.12 31.78
CA ASN A 506 -2.23 -5.89 32.55
C ASN A 506 -1.63 -4.83 31.63
N VAL A 507 -2.05 -3.58 31.76
CA VAL A 507 -1.56 -2.49 30.89
C VAL A 507 -1.35 -1.18 31.64
N ILE A 508 -0.44 -0.36 31.09
CA ILE A 508 -0.26 1.07 31.39
C ILE A 508 -0.26 1.82 30.06
N VAL A 509 -0.97 2.93 30.00
CA VAL A 509 -0.83 3.92 28.95
C VAL A 509 0.00 5.08 29.48
N ASN A 510 1.01 5.50 28.74
CA ASN A 510 1.96 6.53 29.18
C ASN A 510 2.44 7.41 28.00
N ASN A 511 3.09 8.55 28.32
CA ASN A 511 3.68 9.48 27.36
C ASN A 511 5.21 9.59 27.49
N SER A 512 5.91 8.56 27.84
CA SER A 512 7.27 8.52 28.42
C SER A 512 8.40 9.13 27.58
N TYR A 513 8.14 10.16 26.78
CA TYR A 513 9.16 10.65 25.83
C TYR A 513 9.88 11.96 26.21
N SER A 514 9.34 12.85 27.06
CA SER A 514 10.05 14.05 27.52
C SER A 514 9.30 14.79 28.64
N GLY A 515 9.89 14.91 29.79
CA GLY A 515 9.33 15.61 30.92
C GLY A 515 8.87 14.67 32.04
N PRO A 516 8.10 15.13 33.03
CA PRO A 516 7.52 14.24 34.02
C PRO A 516 6.61 13.23 33.31
N THR A 517 6.93 11.95 33.43
CA THR A 517 6.21 10.85 32.78
C THR A 517 4.77 10.84 33.25
N CYS A 518 3.86 11.23 32.38
CA CYS A 518 2.45 11.01 32.60
C CYS A 518 2.10 9.54 32.29
N GLN A 519 1.41 8.88 33.18
CA GLN A 519 0.95 7.51 32.98
C GLN A 519 -0.34 7.22 33.72
N THR A 520 -1.10 6.24 33.23
CA THR A 520 -2.23 5.68 33.99
C THR A 520 -1.71 4.93 35.22
N VAL A 521 -2.58 4.60 36.15
CA VAL A 521 -2.29 3.54 37.11
C VAL A 521 -2.15 2.20 36.39
N ASP A 522 -1.64 1.18 37.08
CA ASP A 522 -1.67 -0.19 36.59
C ASP A 522 -3.12 -0.65 36.39
N ILE A 523 -3.50 -0.89 35.14
CA ILE A 523 -4.83 -1.41 34.79
C ILE A 523 -4.67 -2.93 34.70
N LYS A 524 -5.08 -3.64 35.78
CA LYS A 524 -4.78 -5.06 35.93
C LYS A 524 -5.97 -5.97 35.65
N ASN A 525 -5.62 -7.22 35.28
CA ASN A 525 -6.55 -8.32 35.15
C ASN A 525 -7.64 -8.09 34.07
N LEU A 526 -7.29 -7.47 32.96
CA LEU A 526 -8.20 -7.30 31.82
C LEU A 526 -8.46 -8.68 31.19
N THR A 527 -9.73 -9.03 31.05
CA THR A 527 -10.20 -10.29 30.45
C THR A 527 -11.19 -10.08 29.31
N SER A 528 -11.45 -8.83 28.95
CA SER A 528 -12.37 -8.42 27.87
C SER A 528 -11.89 -7.12 27.25
N ASN A 529 -12.55 -6.72 26.17
CA ASN A 529 -12.28 -5.48 25.48
C ASN A 529 -12.36 -4.29 26.43
N THR A 530 -11.31 -3.48 26.45
CA THR A 530 -11.17 -2.34 27.36
C THR A 530 -10.79 -1.09 26.59
N PHE A 531 -11.51 -0.01 26.80
CA PHE A 531 -11.28 1.30 26.17
C PHE A 531 -10.66 2.25 27.18
N ILE A 532 -9.51 2.85 26.80
CA ILE A 532 -8.77 3.78 27.62
C ILE A 532 -8.71 5.11 26.89
N ASP A 533 -9.48 6.08 27.35
CA ASP A 533 -9.39 7.47 26.88
C ASP A 533 -8.34 8.18 27.74
N TYR A 534 -7.23 8.59 27.12
CA TYR A 534 -6.08 9.17 27.79
C TYR A 534 -5.82 10.59 27.28
N PRO A 535 -6.62 11.58 27.71
CA PRO A 535 -6.58 12.96 27.23
C PRO A 535 -5.49 13.79 27.93
N TRP A 536 -4.27 13.27 28.04
CA TRP A 536 -3.18 14.01 28.69
C TRP A 536 -2.82 15.29 27.92
N THR A 537 -2.39 16.31 28.66
CA THR A 537 -1.82 17.54 28.15
C THR A 537 -0.51 17.84 28.88
N ASP A 538 0.38 18.63 28.29
CA ASP A 538 1.63 19.03 28.94
C ASP A 538 1.35 19.65 30.31
N GLY A 539 1.79 18.97 31.37
CA GLY A 539 1.67 19.40 32.76
C GLY A 539 0.46 18.86 33.54
N ASP A 540 -0.51 18.17 32.90
CA ASP A 540 -1.62 17.55 33.60
C ASP A 540 -1.76 16.06 33.22
N CYS A 541 -1.30 15.20 34.11
CA CYS A 541 -1.40 13.74 34.00
C CYS A 541 -2.63 13.15 34.71
N SER A 542 -3.48 13.96 35.32
CA SER A 542 -4.48 13.49 36.28
C SER A 542 -5.82 13.09 35.67
N THR A 543 -6.03 13.34 34.37
CA THR A 543 -7.34 13.19 33.74
C THR A 543 -7.41 12.06 32.71
N TYR A 544 -7.11 10.83 33.10
CA TYR A 544 -7.45 9.70 32.22
C TYR A 544 -8.75 9.04 32.70
N GLN A 545 -9.54 8.55 31.75
CA GLN A 545 -10.73 7.77 32.01
C GLN A 545 -10.53 6.36 31.49
N ILE A 546 -10.58 5.39 32.39
CA ILE A 546 -10.77 3.99 31.96
C ILE A 546 -12.25 3.83 31.70
N VAL A 547 -12.58 3.66 30.46
CA VAL A 547 -13.95 3.47 30.06
C VAL A 547 -14.15 2.01 29.66
N THR A 548 -14.09 1.13 30.64
CA THR A 548 -14.55 -0.24 30.46
C THR A 548 -16.00 -0.21 30.00
N ASN A 549 -16.24 -0.69 28.79
CA ASN A 549 -17.56 -0.83 28.17
C ASN A 549 -18.37 0.45 27.85
N LYS A 550 -17.84 1.68 27.99
CA LYS A 550 -18.57 2.88 27.52
C LYS A 550 -18.93 2.81 26.05
N TYR A 551 -18.08 2.18 25.24
CA TYR A 551 -18.28 2.02 23.80
C TYR A 551 -18.72 0.59 23.42
N ALA A 552 -19.01 -0.28 24.39
CA ALA A 552 -19.63 -1.58 24.13
C ALA A 552 -20.91 -1.45 23.26
N PRO A 553 -21.74 -0.39 23.39
CA PRO A 553 -22.86 -0.13 22.46
C PRO A 553 -22.41 0.10 21.02
N TYR A 554 -21.17 0.51 20.78
CA TYR A 554 -20.62 0.76 19.43
C TYR A 554 -19.81 -0.43 18.91
N VAL A 555 -19.22 -1.23 19.80
CA VAL A 555 -18.54 -2.50 19.46
C VAL A 555 -19.57 -3.55 19.00
N ASN A 556 -20.71 -3.58 19.68
CA ASN A 556 -21.87 -4.42 19.36
C ASN A 556 -23.06 -3.53 18.96
N TYR A 557 -22.80 -2.38 18.28
CA TYR A 557 -23.87 -1.50 17.85
C TYR A 557 -24.72 -2.28 16.85
N GLU A 558 -25.86 -2.73 17.33
CA GLU A 558 -26.84 -3.40 16.49
C GLU A 558 -27.37 -2.38 15.50
N ILE A 559 -26.86 -2.45 14.28
CA ILE A 559 -27.27 -1.54 13.21
C ILE A 559 -28.78 -1.73 13.03
N PRO A 560 -29.55 -0.63 13.13
CA PRO A 560 -31.00 -0.75 13.05
C PRO A 560 -31.47 -1.43 11.77
N ALA A 561 -32.48 -2.29 11.84
CA ALA A 561 -33.00 -3.06 10.70
C ALA A 561 -33.44 -2.19 9.50
N VAL A 562 -33.65 -0.89 9.69
CA VAL A 562 -33.93 0.08 8.62
C VAL A 562 -32.68 0.40 7.77
N VAL A 563 -31.49 0.10 8.27
CA VAL A 563 -30.21 0.28 7.57
C VAL A 563 -29.94 -1.02 6.79
N THR A 564 -30.24 -1.00 5.51
CA THR A 564 -30.19 -2.16 4.63
C THR A 564 -29.25 -1.92 3.46
N PRO A 565 -28.59 -2.95 2.93
CA PRO A 565 -27.81 -2.85 1.70
C PRO A 565 -28.63 -2.26 0.55
N GLN A 566 -27.96 -1.55 -0.35
CA GLN A 566 -28.51 -1.07 -1.62
C GLN A 566 -27.73 -1.76 -2.75
N PRO A 567 -28.10 -2.99 -3.14
CA PRO A 567 -27.32 -3.78 -4.09
C PRO A 567 -27.09 -3.05 -5.42
N GLY A 568 -25.88 -3.08 -5.91
CA GLY A 568 -25.48 -2.45 -7.18
C GLY A 568 -25.47 -0.93 -7.16
N LYS A 569 -25.52 -0.28 -5.99
CA LYS A 569 -25.53 1.18 -5.86
C LYS A 569 -24.38 1.69 -5.02
N VAL A 570 -23.96 2.94 -5.29
CA VAL A 570 -23.12 3.71 -4.38
C VAL A 570 -24.02 4.36 -3.33
N TYR A 571 -23.77 4.11 -2.04
CA TYR A 571 -24.63 4.62 -0.98
C TYR A 571 -23.93 4.72 0.37
N CYS A 572 -24.49 5.52 1.27
CA CYS A 572 -24.11 5.53 2.68
C CYS A 572 -25.27 5.98 3.57
N TYR A 573 -25.09 5.82 4.87
CA TYR A 573 -26.02 6.27 5.89
C TYR A 573 -25.34 7.24 6.86
N LEU A 574 -26.15 8.17 7.41
CA LEU A 574 -25.74 9.12 8.45
C LEU A 574 -26.71 9.05 9.62
N GLU A 575 -26.18 8.93 10.84
CA GLU A 575 -26.93 9.03 12.07
C GLU A 575 -26.62 10.35 12.76
N THR A 576 -27.64 11.24 12.90
CA THR A 576 -27.46 12.53 13.58
C THR A 576 -28.78 13.16 14.01
N ASN A 577 -28.74 13.95 15.10
CA ASN A 577 -29.77 14.93 15.46
C ASN A 577 -29.24 16.38 15.36
N ASP A 578 -27.94 16.55 15.18
CA ASP A 578 -27.29 17.85 15.20
C ASP A 578 -27.45 18.64 13.90
N ILE A 579 -27.82 17.96 12.83
CA ILE A 579 -28.22 18.53 11.54
C ILE A 579 -29.64 18.04 11.24
N THR A 580 -30.60 18.96 11.27
CA THR A 580 -32.03 18.61 11.11
C THR A 580 -32.36 18.20 9.67
N THR A 581 -31.64 18.71 8.70
CA THR A 581 -31.81 18.41 7.29
C THR A 581 -30.42 18.24 6.69
N PRO A 582 -29.82 17.05 6.78
CA PRO A 582 -28.49 16.82 6.27
C PRO A 582 -28.45 16.71 4.75
N TYR A 583 -27.40 17.30 4.20
CA TYR A 583 -26.95 17.15 2.83
C TYR A 583 -25.64 16.38 2.81
N ILE A 584 -25.40 15.67 1.74
CA ILE A 584 -24.16 14.97 1.48
C ILE A 584 -23.49 15.56 0.24
N TYR A 585 -22.21 15.90 0.36
CA TYR A 585 -21.34 16.24 -0.73
C TYR A 585 -20.27 15.18 -0.83
N THR A 586 -20.11 14.60 -2.01
CA THR A 586 -19.12 13.54 -2.24
C THR A 586 -18.30 13.86 -3.46
N ARG A 587 -17.03 13.58 -3.40
CA ARG A 587 -16.08 13.77 -4.50
C ARG A 587 -14.97 12.71 -4.46
N ASP A 588 -14.29 12.55 -5.58
CA ASP A 588 -13.00 11.89 -5.64
C ASP A 588 -11.84 12.89 -5.53
N CYS A 589 -10.61 12.41 -5.66
CA CYS A 589 -9.41 13.23 -5.64
C CYS A 589 -9.25 14.11 -6.90
N MET A 590 -10.06 13.89 -7.96
CA MET A 590 -10.10 14.70 -9.19
C MET A 590 -11.16 15.81 -9.12
N ASP A 591 -11.85 15.96 -7.98
CA ASP A 591 -13.03 16.82 -7.80
C ASP A 591 -14.24 16.42 -8.66
N ASN A 592 -14.28 15.16 -9.16
CA ASN A 592 -15.52 14.63 -9.71
C ASN A 592 -16.55 14.52 -8.60
N ARG A 593 -17.77 14.99 -8.85
CA ARG A 593 -18.79 15.19 -7.83
C ARG A 593 -19.93 14.20 -8.02
N TYR A 594 -20.14 13.33 -7.07
CA TYR A 594 -21.10 12.22 -7.15
C TYR A 594 -22.46 12.56 -6.54
N ALA A 595 -22.52 13.58 -5.70
CA ALA A 595 -23.75 14.06 -5.06
C ALA A 595 -24.11 15.50 -5.50
N GLY A 596 -23.65 15.93 -6.68
CA GLY A 596 -23.92 17.25 -7.26
C GLY A 596 -22.98 18.35 -6.79
N ALA A 597 -23.25 19.60 -7.19
CA ALA A 597 -22.43 20.77 -6.81
C ALA A 597 -22.46 21.01 -5.30
N TRP A 598 -21.53 21.89 -4.82
CA TRP A 598 -21.42 22.21 -3.38
C TRP A 598 -22.76 22.51 -2.71
N ASN A 599 -22.86 22.07 -1.52
CA ASN A 599 -23.83 21.60 -0.58
C ASN A 599 -24.31 20.17 -0.93
N GLY A 600 -24.19 19.70 -2.16
CA GLY A 600 -24.50 18.32 -2.52
C GLY A 600 -25.99 18.01 -2.56
N THR A 601 -26.34 16.78 -2.29
CA THR A 601 -27.72 16.26 -2.35
C THR A 601 -28.30 16.12 -0.93
N LYS A 602 -29.55 16.49 -0.77
CA LYS A 602 -30.30 16.29 0.48
C LYS A 602 -30.47 14.79 0.77
N MET A 603 -30.12 14.37 1.97
CA MET A 603 -30.32 12.98 2.41
C MET A 603 -31.78 12.70 2.80
N THR A 604 -32.19 11.46 2.63
CA THR A 604 -33.55 10.99 2.97
C THR A 604 -33.55 10.37 4.37
N GLN A 605 -34.41 10.86 5.27
CA GLN A 605 -34.60 10.22 6.56
C GLN A 605 -35.31 8.85 6.37
N VAL A 606 -34.72 7.79 6.91
CA VAL A 606 -35.20 6.41 6.77
C VAL A 606 -35.63 5.79 8.09
N GLY A 607 -35.22 6.35 9.23
CA GLY A 607 -35.57 5.80 10.53
C GLY A 607 -34.97 6.59 11.70
N THR A 608 -34.99 5.93 12.84
CA THR A 608 -34.42 6.43 14.10
C THR A 608 -33.68 5.29 14.77
N ALA A 609 -32.48 5.56 15.23
CA ALA A 609 -31.64 4.62 15.95
C ALA A 609 -32.19 4.38 17.40
N PRO A 610 -31.79 3.31 18.09
CA PRO A 610 -32.20 3.04 19.48
C PRO A 610 -31.81 4.15 20.46
N ASN A 611 -30.73 4.92 20.16
CA ASN A 611 -30.30 6.07 20.96
C ASN A 611 -31.12 7.37 20.69
N GLY A 612 -32.15 7.30 19.84
CA GLY A 612 -33.05 8.41 19.50
C GLY A 612 -32.52 9.34 18.41
N LYS A 613 -31.33 9.08 17.83
CA LYS A 613 -30.83 9.84 16.68
C LYS A 613 -31.52 9.41 15.39
N LYS A 614 -31.74 10.36 14.49
CA LYS A 614 -32.33 10.09 13.18
C LYS A 614 -31.32 9.47 12.24
N ILE A 615 -31.79 8.56 11.39
CA ILE A 615 -30.99 7.89 10.38
C ILE A 615 -31.38 8.43 9.01
N TYR A 616 -30.39 8.86 8.25
CA TYR A 616 -30.55 9.37 6.90
C TYR A 616 -29.78 8.50 5.94
N ARG A 617 -30.26 8.38 4.71
CA ARG A 617 -29.64 7.61 3.62
C ARG A 617 -29.43 8.50 2.41
N TRP A 618 -28.31 8.32 1.78
CA TRP A 618 -28.05 8.74 0.41
C TRP A 618 -27.81 7.52 -0.46
N VAL A 619 -28.33 7.55 -1.69
CA VAL A 619 -28.08 6.56 -2.74
C VAL A 619 -27.71 7.35 -3.98
N GLY A 620 -26.54 7.10 -4.50
CA GLY A 620 -26.01 7.63 -5.75
C GLY A 620 -26.33 6.75 -6.95
N ASP A 621 -25.48 6.84 -7.96
CA ASP A 621 -25.60 6.09 -9.20
C ASP A 621 -25.33 4.59 -9.01
N ASP A 622 -25.40 3.83 -10.10
CA ASP A 622 -24.98 2.44 -10.13
C ASP A 622 -23.51 2.32 -9.72
N TYR A 623 -23.19 1.26 -8.98
CA TYR A 623 -21.84 1.01 -8.55
C TYR A 623 -20.95 0.75 -9.78
N ASP A 624 -19.91 1.54 -9.87
CA ASP A 624 -18.82 1.37 -10.82
C ASP A 624 -17.52 1.54 -10.05
N VAL A 625 -16.70 0.48 -9.96
CA VAL A 625 -15.45 0.47 -9.20
C VAL A 625 -14.48 1.59 -9.63
N ASP A 626 -14.56 2.01 -10.87
CA ASP A 626 -13.73 3.06 -11.46
C ASP A 626 -14.31 4.47 -11.22
N SER A 627 -15.54 4.58 -10.69
CA SER A 627 -16.28 5.84 -10.57
C SER A 627 -17.03 5.92 -9.24
N ILE A 628 -16.33 5.78 -8.10
CA ILE A 628 -16.87 5.92 -6.75
C ILE A 628 -16.25 7.10 -6.01
N PRO A 629 -17.00 7.76 -5.09
CA PRO A 629 -16.43 8.80 -4.25
C PRO A 629 -15.27 8.30 -3.38
N GLN A 630 -14.33 9.18 -3.08
CA GLN A 630 -13.28 8.94 -2.09
C GLN A 630 -13.50 9.75 -0.81
N PHE A 631 -14.18 10.88 -0.92
CA PHE A 631 -14.42 11.78 0.20
C PHE A 631 -15.91 12.10 0.36
N VAL A 632 -16.32 12.32 1.60
CA VAL A 632 -17.68 12.73 1.95
C VAL A 632 -17.66 13.87 2.98
N ILE A 633 -18.53 14.86 2.76
CA ILE A 633 -18.86 15.91 3.73
C ILE A 633 -20.36 15.86 3.99
N PHE A 634 -20.75 15.75 5.24
CA PHE A 634 -22.13 15.96 5.68
C PHE A 634 -22.30 17.41 6.14
N ASN A 635 -23.34 18.08 5.64
CA ASN A 635 -23.57 19.49 5.92
C ASN A 635 -25.06 19.82 6.08
N ASP A 636 -25.39 21.05 6.52
CA ASP A 636 -26.78 21.49 6.74
C ASP A 636 -27.41 22.20 5.54
N GLY A 637 -26.78 22.10 4.36
CA GLY A 637 -27.24 22.70 3.10
C GLY A 637 -27.10 24.22 3.02
N LYS A 638 -26.35 24.85 3.94
CA LYS A 638 -26.17 26.31 3.97
C LYS A 638 -24.73 26.69 3.69
N ASN A 639 -24.53 27.79 2.98
CA ASN A 639 -23.20 28.36 2.84
C ASN A 639 -22.69 28.86 4.21
N ASN A 640 -21.51 28.38 4.63
CA ASN A 640 -20.92 28.60 5.96
C ASN A 640 -21.79 28.04 7.11
N GLY A 641 -22.58 27.03 6.87
CA GLY A 641 -23.35 26.30 7.85
C GLY A 641 -22.56 25.22 8.59
N LYS A 642 -23.24 24.37 9.31
CA LYS A 642 -22.66 23.24 10.02
C LYS A 642 -22.24 22.15 9.04
N GLN A 643 -20.99 21.70 9.12
CA GLN A 643 -20.47 20.63 8.26
C GLN A 643 -19.41 19.80 8.98
N THR A 644 -19.16 18.60 8.48
CA THR A 644 -18.00 17.78 8.88
C THR A 644 -16.73 18.28 8.19
N ALA A 645 -15.58 17.81 8.65
CA ALA A 645 -14.37 17.79 7.82
C ALA A 645 -14.58 16.86 6.60
N ASP A 646 -13.61 16.81 5.67
CA ASP A 646 -13.52 15.75 4.68
C ASP A 646 -13.34 14.42 5.41
N LEU A 647 -14.30 13.53 5.25
CA LEU A 647 -14.24 12.16 5.76
C LEU A 647 -13.97 11.22 4.58
N ASP A 648 -13.32 10.10 4.84
CA ASP A 648 -13.16 9.06 3.83
C ASP A 648 -14.55 8.47 3.49
N PHE A 649 -14.86 8.39 2.20
CA PHE A 649 -16.08 7.73 1.73
C PHE A 649 -15.86 6.22 1.61
N VAL A 650 -16.75 5.46 2.22
CA VAL A 650 -16.82 4.00 2.08
C VAL A 650 -18.21 3.66 1.55
N ASN A 651 -18.29 2.91 0.44
CA ASN A 651 -19.57 2.43 -0.06
C ASN A 651 -20.22 1.51 0.98
N GLY A 652 -21.50 1.70 1.24
CA GLY A 652 -22.18 1.00 2.32
C GLY A 652 -21.77 1.45 3.74
N GLY A 653 -21.08 2.58 3.87
CA GLY A 653 -20.66 3.13 5.17
C GLY A 653 -21.85 3.66 6.00
N TYR A 654 -21.82 3.44 7.31
CA TYR A 654 -22.73 4.00 8.29
C TYR A 654 -21.98 4.98 9.17
N TYR A 655 -22.36 6.25 9.12
CA TYR A 655 -21.63 7.39 9.66
C TYR A 655 -22.34 8.09 10.80
N THR A 656 -21.55 8.76 11.62
CA THR A 656 -21.96 9.93 12.44
C THR A 656 -21.28 11.19 11.87
N LEU A 657 -21.49 12.36 12.46
CA LEU A 657 -20.77 13.57 12.08
C LEU A 657 -19.27 13.53 12.43
N ASP A 658 -18.86 12.59 13.26
CA ASP A 658 -17.47 12.41 13.70
C ASP A 658 -16.72 11.36 12.85
N GLY A 659 -17.39 10.67 11.92
CA GLY A 659 -16.81 9.67 11.03
C GLY A 659 -17.66 8.40 10.87
N MET A 660 -17.11 7.43 10.13
CA MET A 660 -17.74 6.13 9.92
C MET A 660 -17.70 5.31 11.21
N ILE A 661 -18.81 4.64 11.52
CA ILE A 661 -18.93 3.78 12.71
C ILE A 661 -19.12 2.30 12.40
N ALA A 662 -19.57 1.96 11.20
CA ALA A 662 -19.73 0.59 10.75
C ALA A 662 -19.95 0.52 9.23
N THR A 663 -19.85 -0.67 8.67
CA THR A 663 -20.37 -0.99 7.34
C THR A 663 -21.78 -1.58 7.49
N VAL A 664 -22.67 -1.26 6.56
CA VAL A 664 -24.05 -1.80 6.54
C VAL A 664 -23.99 -3.33 6.49
N PRO A 665 -24.66 -4.06 7.39
CA PRO A 665 -24.65 -5.51 7.41
C PRO A 665 -25.13 -6.09 6.08
N GLY A 666 -24.40 -7.05 5.53
CA GLY A 666 -24.68 -7.65 4.23
C GLY A 666 -24.40 -6.73 3.05
N HIS A 667 -23.67 -5.62 3.26
CA HIS A 667 -23.11 -4.85 2.17
C HIS A 667 -21.99 -5.65 1.50
N GLU A 668 -22.12 -5.79 0.19
CA GLU A 668 -21.08 -6.32 -0.68
C GLU A 668 -21.00 -5.39 -1.91
N ASP A 669 -19.82 -4.89 -2.20
CA ASP A 669 -19.60 -4.22 -3.46
C ASP A 669 -19.76 -5.25 -4.58
N PRO A 670 -20.44 -4.90 -5.69
CA PRO A 670 -20.54 -5.79 -6.83
C PRO A 670 -19.13 -6.17 -7.30
N VAL A 671 -18.85 -7.46 -7.27
CA VAL A 671 -17.61 -7.99 -7.84
C VAL A 671 -17.82 -8.08 -9.35
N GLU A 672 -17.10 -7.28 -10.11
CA GLU A 672 -17.00 -7.51 -11.54
C GLU A 672 -16.15 -8.77 -11.74
N ILE A 673 -16.81 -9.86 -12.07
CA ILE A 673 -16.17 -11.15 -12.23
C ILE A 673 -15.76 -11.27 -13.69
N ASP A 674 -14.47 -11.39 -13.97
CA ASP A 674 -13.97 -11.73 -15.30
C ASP A 674 -14.64 -12.99 -15.79
N LYS A 675 -15.07 -13.02 -17.05
CA LYS A 675 -15.55 -14.25 -17.68
C LYS A 675 -14.36 -15.07 -18.11
N VAL A 676 -14.41 -16.35 -17.85
CA VAL A 676 -13.42 -17.32 -18.37
C VAL A 676 -14.15 -18.38 -19.16
N TYR A 677 -13.58 -18.74 -20.28
CA TYR A 677 -14.16 -19.72 -21.20
C TYR A 677 -13.17 -20.86 -21.43
N VAL A 678 -13.66 -22.10 -21.41
CA VAL A 678 -12.94 -23.26 -21.93
C VAL A 678 -13.07 -23.28 -23.45
N MET A 679 -11.96 -23.29 -24.16
CA MET A 679 -11.89 -23.31 -25.63
C MET A 679 -11.32 -24.63 -26.11
N GLY A 680 -11.69 -25.06 -27.32
CA GLY A 680 -11.12 -26.26 -27.94
C GLY A 680 -12.10 -27.42 -28.11
N GLU A 681 -11.60 -28.65 -27.97
CA GLU A 681 -12.31 -29.88 -28.34
C GLU A 681 -13.12 -30.46 -27.18
N VAL A 682 -13.99 -29.61 -26.60
CA VAL A 682 -14.96 -30.02 -25.59
C VAL A 682 -16.39 -29.91 -26.13
N ASP A 683 -17.29 -30.72 -25.59
CA ASP A 683 -18.70 -30.69 -26.00
C ASP A 683 -19.28 -29.29 -25.73
N GLY A 684 -20.13 -28.82 -26.63
CA GLY A 684 -20.69 -27.46 -26.60
C GLY A 684 -19.83 -26.40 -27.29
N VAL A 685 -18.52 -26.61 -27.44
CA VAL A 685 -17.59 -25.74 -28.19
C VAL A 685 -17.32 -26.32 -29.58
N GLY A 686 -17.03 -27.60 -29.67
CA GLY A 686 -16.95 -28.35 -30.91
C GLY A 686 -15.69 -28.13 -31.73
N GLY A 687 -14.63 -27.61 -31.17
CA GLY A 687 -13.32 -27.38 -31.81
C GLY A 687 -12.74 -25.98 -31.56
N TRP A 688 -11.72 -25.64 -32.32
CA TRP A 688 -10.97 -24.40 -32.17
C TRP A 688 -11.61 -23.25 -32.97
N TYR A 689 -12.38 -22.40 -32.29
CA TYR A 689 -13.01 -21.21 -32.84
C TYR A 689 -12.79 -20.03 -31.89
N ALA A 690 -12.31 -18.90 -32.42
CA ALA A 690 -12.01 -17.73 -31.57
C ALA A 690 -13.25 -17.12 -30.90
N ASN A 691 -14.43 -17.33 -31.46
CA ASN A 691 -15.71 -16.81 -30.95
C ASN A 691 -16.56 -17.86 -30.18
N ARG A 692 -15.99 -18.99 -29.81
CA ARG A 692 -16.72 -20.04 -29.07
C ARG A 692 -15.93 -20.50 -27.87
N GLY A 693 -16.62 -20.64 -26.75
CA GLY A 693 -16.08 -21.18 -25.52
C GLY A 693 -17.19 -21.58 -24.57
N LEU A 694 -16.93 -22.55 -23.74
CA LEU A 694 -17.82 -22.92 -22.63
C LEU A 694 -17.50 -22.04 -21.43
N ALA A 695 -18.47 -21.20 -21.01
CA ALA A 695 -18.29 -20.31 -19.88
C ALA A 695 -18.06 -21.11 -18.57
N MET A 696 -17.05 -20.73 -17.80
CA MET A 696 -16.80 -21.29 -16.47
C MET A 696 -17.60 -20.55 -15.40
N ASN A 697 -17.97 -21.23 -14.35
CA ASN A 697 -18.69 -20.67 -13.20
C ASN A 697 -17.71 -20.24 -12.12
N THR A 698 -17.96 -19.11 -11.51
CA THR A 698 -17.23 -18.60 -10.34
C THR A 698 -18.13 -17.79 -9.43
N THR A 699 -17.81 -17.76 -8.14
CA THR A 699 -18.49 -16.93 -7.15
C THR A 699 -17.56 -15.89 -6.53
N ASP A 700 -16.25 -16.06 -6.69
CA ASP A 700 -15.21 -15.24 -6.06
C ASP A 700 -14.29 -14.50 -7.07
N GLY A 701 -14.45 -14.77 -8.40
CA GLY A 701 -13.60 -14.22 -9.44
C GLY A 701 -12.15 -14.75 -9.42
N VAL A 702 -11.85 -15.71 -8.57
CA VAL A 702 -10.51 -16.34 -8.43
C VAL A 702 -10.54 -17.78 -8.86
N THR A 703 -11.50 -18.55 -8.35
CA THR A 703 -11.69 -19.97 -8.67
C THR A 703 -12.82 -20.14 -9.67
N TYR A 704 -12.51 -20.72 -10.81
CA TYR A 704 -13.47 -20.97 -11.89
C TYR A 704 -13.64 -22.46 -12.09
N THR A 705 -14.88 -22.90 -12.24
CA THR A 705 -15.19 -24.33 -12.41
C THR A 705 -16.04 -24.59 -13.65
N ALA A 706 -15.80 -25.68 -14.31
CA ALA A 706 -16.64 -26.18 -15.41
C ALA A 706 -16.64 -27.71 -15.46
N SER A 707 -17.76 -28.29 -15.82
CA SER A 707 -17.84 -29.71 -16.23
C SER A 707 -17.73 -29.77 -17.74
N VAL A 708 -16.81 -30.57 -18.25
CA VAL A 708 -16.56 -30.70 -19.67
C VAL A 708 -16.56 -32.16 -20.08
N VAL A 709 -17.03 -32.44 -21.29
CA VAL A 709 -16.99 -33.74 -21.92
C VAL A 709 -16.02 -33.72 -23.09
N THR A 710 -15.09 -34.66 -23.15
CA THR A 710 -14.12 -34.82 -24.24
C THR A 710 -14.34 -36.15 -24.94
N ARG A 711 -14.20 -36.17 -26.26
CA ARG A 711 -14.50 -37.36 -27.07
C ARG A 711 -13.27 -38.05 -27.68
N GLY A 712 -12.07 -37.54 -27.40
CA GLY A 712 -10.84 -38.12 -27.92
C GLY A 712 -10.71 -38.07 -29.45
N GLN A 713 -11.12 -36.97 -30.06
CA GLN A 713 -11.30 -36.78 -31.50
C GLN A 713 -9.98 -36.88 -32.29
N ASN A 714 -8.84 -36.61 -31.65
CA ASN A 714 -7.53 -36.64 -32.25
C ASN A 714 -6.69 -37.79 -31.68
N ALA A 715 -6.68 -38.93 -32.35
CA ALA A 715 -5.93 -40.15 -31.98
C ALA A 715 -6.18 -40.58 -30.50
N GLY A 716 -7.43 -40.46 -30.04
CA GLY A 716 -7.83 -40.82 -28.68
C GLY A 716 -7.78 -39.65 -27.66
N TYR A 717 -7.36 -38.49 -28.08
CA TYR A 717 -7.24 -37.30 -27.21
C TYR A 717 -8.09 -36.16 -27.72
N SER A 718 -8.45 -35.27 -26.80
CA SER A 718 -9.02 -33.94 -27.04
C SER A 718 -8.10 -32.86 -26.43
N TYR A 719 -8.11 -31.69 -27.03
CA TYR A 719 -7.26 -30.55 -26.63
C TYR A 719 -8.11 -29.37 -26.23
N PHE A 720 -7.76 -28.69 -25.11
CA PHE A 720 -8.45 -27.50 -24.66
C PHE A 720 -7.47 -26.49 -24.03
N SER A 721 -7.87 -25.25 -24.01
CA SER A 721 -7.22 -24.14 -23.32
C SER A 721 -8.28 -23.15 -22.81
N PHE A 722 -7.88 -21.98 -22.35
CA PHE A 722 -8.78 -20.99 -21.78
C PHE A 722 -8.65 -19.63 -22.47
N SER A 723 -9.68 -18.81 -22.34
CA SER A 723 -9.63 -17.39 -22.70
C SER A 723 -10.54 -16.58 -21.79
N LYS A 724 -10.12 -15.36 -21.45
CA LYS A 724 -10.95 -14.38 -20.71
C LYS A 724 -11.95 -13.65 -21.63
N GLN A 725 -11.75 -13.73 -22.94
CA GLN A 725 -12.60 -13.05 -23.93
C GLN A 725 -12.80 -13.96 -25.14
N LEU A 726 -13.94 -13.80 -25.82
CA LEU A 726 -14.22 -14.42 -27.10
C LEU A 726 -14.23 -13.33 -28.19
N ALA A 727 -13.72 -13.68 -29.37
CA ALA A 727 -13.75 -12.80 -30.54
C ALA A 727 -15.19 -12.63 -31.09
N GLU A 728 -15.39 -11.64 -31.95
CA GLU A 728 -16.66 -11.51 -32.67
C GLU A 728 -16.83 -12.55 -33.79
N THR A 729 -15.71 -12.97 -34.41
CA THR A 729 -15.71 -13.94 -35.50
C THR A 729 -14.91 -15.18 -35.17
N ALA A 730 -15.22 -16.31 -35.83
CA ALA A 730 -14.64 -17.62 -35.53
C ALA A 730 -13.13 -17.75 -35.84
N THR A 731 -12.60 -16.85 -36.67
CA THR A 731 -11.20 -16.88 -37.14
C THR A 731 -10.34 -15.75 -36.62
N ASP A 732 -10.92 -14.85 -35.87
CA ASP A 732 -10.22 -13.67 -35.33
C ASP A 732 -9.50 -14.02 -34.01
N TRP A 733 -8.41 -14.78 -34.14
CA TRP A 733 -7.56 -15.15 -33.02
C TRP A 733 -6.70 -14.00 -32.50
N GLU A 734 -6.41 -13.02 -33.34
CA GLU A 734 -5.56 -11.89 -33.02
C GLU A 734 -6.20 -11.01 -31.95
N SER A 735 -7.50 -10.71 -32.07
CA SER A 735 -8.24 -9.89 -31.10
C SER A 735 -8.30 -10.47 -29.68
N ILE A 736 -8.14 -11.79 -29.54
CA ILE A 736 -8.19 -12.47 -28.23
C ILE A 736 -6.85 -13.07 -27.81
N ALA A 737 -5.78 -12.91 -28.60
CA ALA A 737 -4.49 -13.52 -28.32
C ALA A 737 -4.02 -13.29 -26.89
N ARG A 738 -4.04 -12.04 -26.43
CA ARG A 738 -3.66 -11.62 -25.09
C ARG A 738 -4.55 -12.11 -23.94
N TYR A 739 -5.75 -12.58 -24.26
CA TYR A 739 -6.70 -13.08 -23.28
C TYR A 739 -6.65 -14.60 -23.12
N ARG A 740 -5.87 -15.26 -24.00
CA ARG A 740 -5.72 -16.71 -24.00
C ARG A 740 -4.65 -17.15 -23.04
N PHE A 741 -4.88 -18.25 -22.38
CA PHE A 741 -3.91 -18.93 -21.52
C PHE A 741 -4.14 -20.42 -21.50
N GLY A 742 -3.15 -21.18 -21.11
CA GLY A 742 -3.20 -22.65 -21.19
C GLY A 742 -2.12 -23.31 -20.36
N ALA A 743 -1.63 -24.43 -20.81
CA ALA A 743 -0.66 -25.26 -20.09
C ALA A 743 0.73 -24.63 -20.10
N ARG A 744 1.37 -24.49 -18.93
CA ARG A 744 2.81 -24.23 -18.84
C ARG A 744 3.57 -25.52 -18.96
N THR A 745 4.24 -25.73 -20.09
CA THR A 745 5.03 -26.91 -20.39
C THR A 745 6.10 -26.60 -21.43
N ASP A 746 7.22 -27.31 -21.39
CA ASP A 746 8.28 -27.24 -22.44
C ASP A 746 7.88 -27.99 -23.70
N GLU A 747 6.85 -28.86 -23.63
CA GLU A 747 6.32 -29.62 -24.74
C GLU A 747 5.28 -28.85 -25.54
N THR A 748 4.83 -29.36 -26.67
CA THR A 748 3.78 -28.74 -27.49
C THR A 748 2.43 -28.67 -26.77
N ASN A 749 2.11 -29.65 -25.92
CA ASN A 749 0.88 -29.72 -25.12
C ASN A 749 1.18 -30.44 -23.81
N LEU A 750 0.43 -30.13 -22.73
CA LEU A 750 0.53 -30.84 -21.46
C LEU A 750 -0.46 -32.04 -21.49
N HIS A 751 0.07 -33.25 -21.45
CA HIS A 751 -0.75 -34.46 -21.42
C HIS A 751 -1.21 -34.75 -19.99
N VAL A 752 -2.52 -34.63 -19.73
CA VAL A 752 -3.15 -34.93 -18.45
C VAL A 752 -3.38 -36.43 -18.37
N THR A 753 -2.48 -37.14 -17.71
CA THR A 753 -2.54 -38.60 -17.47
C THR A 753 -3.29 -38.89 -16.16
N ASP A 754 -3.66 -40.17 -15.92
CA ASP A 754 -4.43 -40.54 -14.72
C ASP A 754 -3.70 -40.21 -13.40
N ASP A 755 -2.37 -40.18 -13.39
CA ASP A 755 -1.55 -39.80 -12.23
C ASP A 755 -1.50 -38.28 -11.98
N LEU A 756 -1.86 -37.48 -12.96
CA LEU A 756 -1.96 -36.01 -12.83
C LEU A 756 -3.37 -35.56 -12.43
N LEU A 757 -4.36 -36.45 -12.44
CA LEU A 757 -5.71 -36.11 -12.01
C LEU A 757 -5.73 -35.74 -10.51
N GLY A 758 -6.39 -34.64 -10.19
CA GLY A 758 -6.46 -34.13 -8.82
C GLY A 758 -5.21 -33.35 -8.36
N THR A 759 -4.20 -33.22 -9.22
CA THR A 759 -3.01 -32.39 -8.92
C THR A 759 -3.13 -31.00 -9.53
N GLU A 760 -2.35 -30.05 -9.03
CA GLU A 760 -2.25 -28.70 -9.58
C GLU A 760 -1.35 -28.71 -10.83
N LEU A 761 -1.94 -28.39 -11.98
CA LEU A 761 -1.26 -28.26 -13.26
C LEU A 761 -0.95 -26.77 -13.50
N PRO A 762 0.29 -26.39 -13.82
CA PRO A 762 0.66 -25.00 -13.96
C PRO A 762 0.08 -24.40 -15.25
N LEU A 763 -0.34 -23.13 -15.15
CA LEU A 763 -0.83 -22.32 -16.27
C LEU A 763 0.23 -21.34 -16.77
N ASP A 764 0.14 -21.04 -18.05
CA ASP A 764 0.86 -19.97 -18.73
C ASP A 764 -0.12 -19.00 -19.37
N ASP A 765 0.14 -17.71 -19.23
CA ASP A 765 -0.70 -16.61 -19.74
C ASP A 765 0.04 -15.73 -20.77
N ASP A 766 1.03 -16.31 -21.45
CA ASP A 766 1.87 -15.65 -22.45
C ASP A 766 1.19 -15.39 -23.82
N GLY A 767 -0.11 -15.61 -23.90
CA GLY A 767 -0.88 -15.46 -25.15
C GLY A 767 -0.67 -16.57 -26.19
N THR A 768 0.39 -17.39 -26.06
CA THR A 768 0.72 -18.51 -26.96
C THR A 768 0.15 -19.84 -26.51
N SER A 769 -0.81 -19.83 -25.63
CA SER A 769 -1.40 -20.91 -24.84
C SER A 769 -1.24 -22.30 -25.46
N LYS A 770 -0.33 -23.08 -24.89
CA LYS A 770 -0.23 -24.51 -25.15
C LYS A 770 -1.47 -25.20 -24.57
N ALA A 771 -1.98 -26.20 -25.26
CA ALA A 771 -3.20 -26.84 -24.84
C ALA A 771 -2.95 -27.93 -23.77
N PHE A 772 -3.95 -28.19 -22.95
CA PHE A 772 -4.07 -29.43 -22.20
C PHE A 772 -4.58 -30.52 -23.13
N GLN A 773 -3.96 -31.69 -23.08
CA GLN A 773 -4.31 -32.88 -23.85
C GLN A 773 -4.88 -33.90 -22.88
N ILE A 774 -6.10 -34.40 -23.13
CA ILE A 774 -6.76 -35.37 -22.24
C ILE A 774 -7.51 -36.44 -23.05
N GLY A 775 -7.66 -37.65 -22.49
CA GLY A 775 -8.44 -38.71 -23.07
C GLY A 775 -9.94 -38.42 -23.16
N ALA A 776 -10.71 -39.32 -23.76
CA ALA A 776 -12.18 -39.23 -23.75
C ALA A 776 -12.69 -39.45 -22.32
N GLY A 777 -13.68 -38.61 -21.89
CA GLY A 777 -14.26 -38.72 -20.56
C GLY A 777 -15.08 -37.48 -20.17
N GLU A 778 -15.62 -37.55 -18.97
CA GLU A 778 -16.28 -36.45 -18.29
C GLU A 778 -15.36 -35.91 -17.18
N TRP A 779 -15.12 -34.60 -17.19
CA TRP A 779 -14.11 -34.00 -16.38
C TRP A 779 -14.66 -32.73 -15.67
N LYS A 780 -14.29 -32.55 -14.42
CA LYS A 780 -14.46 -31.31 -13.72
C LYS A 780 -13.16 -30.55 -13.74
N LEU A 781 -13.20 -29.33 -14.27
CA LEU A 781 -12.09 -28.40 -14.30
C LEU A 781 -12.24 -27.42 -13.14
N SER A 782 -11.20 -27.22 -12.35
CA SER A 782 -11.12 -26.19 -11.33
C SER A 782 -9.87 -25.35 -11.58
N LEU A 783 -10.09 -24.14 -12.05
CA LEU A 783 -9.06 -23.19 -12.44
C LEU A 783 -8.89 -22.15 -11.34
N ASN A 784 -7.68 -21.96 -10.84
CA ASN A 784 -7.36 -20.87 -9.92
C ASN A 784 -6.49 -19.82 -10.65
N LEU A 785 -7.04 -18.65 -10.92
CA LEU A 785 -6.34 -17.59 -11.63
C LEU A 785 -5.26 -16.92 -10.77
N GLN A 786 -5.40 -16.92 -9.45
CA GLN A 786 -4.44 -16.31 -8.53
C GLN A 786 -3.19 -17.18 -8.38
N GLU A 787 -3.38 -18.48 -8.19
CA GLU A 787 -2.28 -19.46 -8.07
C GLU A 787 -1.76 -19.91 -9.43
N ARG A 788 -2.45 -19.53 -10.52
CA ARG A 788 -2.16 -19.96 -11.89
C ARG A 788 -2.08 -21.48 -12.03
N THR A 789 -3.11 -22.15 -11.54
CA THR A 789 -3.21 -23.60 -11.56
C THR A 789 -4.54 -24.08 -12.10
N LEU A 790 -4.52 -25.25 -12.73
CA LEU A 790 -5.69 -26.01 -13.13
C LEU A 790 -5.67 -27.37 -12.41
N VAL A 791 -6.76 -27.73 -11.78
CA VAL A 791 -7.00 -29.07 -11.28
C VAL A 791 -8.05 -29.74 -12.19
N VAL A 792 -7.71 -30.91 -12.72
CA VAL A 792 -8.64 -31.73 -13.50
C VAL A 792 -8.99 -32.98 -12.71
N THR A 793 -10.27 -33.23 -12.51
CA THR A 793 -10.77 -34.45 -11.86
C THR A 793 -11.78 -35.14 -12.75
N ARG A 794 -12.04 -36.44 -12.51
CA ARG A 794 -13.18 -37.07 -13.15
C ARG A 794 -14.46 -36.47 -12.60
N ASP A 795 -15.34 -36.05 -13.50
CA ASP A 795 -16.67 -35.59 -13.10
C ASP A 795 -17.56 -36.84 -12.86
N ASN A 796 -17.44 -37.34 -11.65
CA ASN A 796 -18.24 -38.50 -11.25
C ASN A 796 -19.69 -38.10 -10.88
N GLY A 797 -20.09 -36.87 -11.19
CA GLY A 797 -21.40 -36.27 -10.91
C GLY A 797 -21.97 -36.68 -9.54
N MET A 798 -22.37 -35.74 -8.71
CA MET A 798 -23.15 -36.09 -7.51
C MET A 798 -24.47 -36.68 -7.99
N LEU A 799 -24.71 -37.96 -7.77
CA LEU A 799 -25.96 -38.62 -8.19
C LEU A 799 -27.16 -37.80 -7.62
N GLY A 800 -27.97 -37.29 -8.54
CA GLY A 800 -29.10 -36.42 -8.20
C GLY A 800 -28.83 -34.90 -8.31
N ASP A 801 -27.58 -34.44 -8.46
CA ASP A 801 -27.25 -33.04 -8.82
C ASP A 801 -27.35 -32.89 -10.34
N VAL A 802 -28.58 -32.78 -10.80
CA VAL A 802 -28.90 -32.83 -12.23
C VAL A 802 -28.61 -31.52 -12.94
N ASN A 803 -28.63 -30.38 -12.21
CA ASN A 803 -28.33 -29.06 -12.74
C ASN A 803 -26.86 -28.69 -12.64
N GLY A 804 -26.03 -29.46 -11.89
CA GLY A 804 -24.59 -29.26 -11.75
C GLY A 804 -24.21 -28.10 -10.83
N ASP A 805 -25.10 -27.65 -9.93
CA ASP A 805 -24.83 -26.52 -9.02
C ASP A 805 -24.10 -26.92 -7.72
N GLY A 806 -23.78 -28.21 -7.56
CA GLY A 806 -23.07 -28.78 -6.42
C GLY A 806 -23.97 -29.14 -5.23
N ALA A 807 -25.29 -29.06 -5.38
CA ALA A 807 -26.26 -29.37 -4.31
C ALA A 807 -27.45 -30.13 -4.84
N VAL A 808 -27.81 -31.26 -4.22
CA VAL A 808 -29.00 -32.03 -4.57
C VAL A 808 -30.22 -31.41 -3.89
N ASN A 809 -31.06 -30.71 -4.65
CA ASN A 809 -32.21 -29.94 -4.13
C ASN A 809 -33.37 -29.89 -5.14
N VAL A 810 -34.42 -29.10 -4.83
CA VAL A 810 -35.66 -29.03 -5.67
C VAL A 810 -35.39 -28.49 -7.09
N SER A 811 -34.32 -27.74 -7.32
CA SER A 811 -33.92 -27.26 -8.67
C SER A 811 -33.57 -28.42 -9.57
N ASP A 812 -32.93 -29.47 -9.03
CA ASP A 812 -32.58 -30.69 -9.77
C ASP A 812 -33.79 -31.49 -10.21
N VAL A 813 -34.82 -31.55 -9.37
CA VAL A 813 -36.08 -32.18 -9.75
C VAL A 813 -36.69 -31.50 -10.96
N THR A 814 -36.67 -30.18 -10.99
CA THR A 814 -37.17 -29.41 -12.13
C THR A 814 -36.30 -29.63 -13.38
N THR A 815 -35.00 -29.70 -13.23
CA THR A 815 -34.06 -29.95 -14.29
C THR A 815 -34.22 -31.37 -14.86
N LEU A 816 -34.38 -32.39 -13.99
CA LEU A 816 -34.61 -33.77 -14.38
C LEU A 816 -35.94 -33.93 -15.14
N ILE A 817 -37.02 -33.28 -14.69
CA ILE A 817 -38.28 -33.25 -15.42
C ILE A 817 -38.11 -32.65 -16.81
N ASN A 818 -37.37 -31.56 -16.96
CA ASN A 818 -37.09 -30.91 -18.24
C ASN A 818 -36.26 -31.82 -19.18
N MET A 819 -35.34 -32.62 -18.63
CA MET A 819 -34.61 -33.63 -19.39
C MET A 819 -35.54 -34.74 -19.90
N ILE A 820 -36.40 -35.26 -19.05
CA ILE A 820 -37.40 -36.27 -19.40
C ILE A 820 -38.38 -35.80 -20.48
N LEU A 821 -38.74 -34.52 -20.41
CA LEU A 821 -39.60 -33.86 -21.40
C LEU A 821 -38.85 -33.50 -22.70
N GLY A 822 -37.53 -33.70 -22.74
CA GLY A 822 -36.70 -33.43 -23.93
C GLY A 822 -36.46 -31.94 -24.21
N THR A 823 -36.67 -31.07 -23.22
CA THR A 823 -36.46 -29.62 -23.36
C THR A 823 -35.01 -29.19 -23.12
N ILE A 824 -34.21 -30.06 -22.49
CA ILE A 824 -32.76 -29.94 -22.28
C ILE A 824 -32.07 -31.28 -22.52
N PRO A 825 -30.78 -31.30 -22.88
CA PRO A 825 -30.03 -32.53 -23.16
C PRO A 825 -29.97 -33.48 -21.93
N MET A 826 -30.03 -34.78 -22.17
CA MET A 826 -29.92 -35.81 -21.11
C MET A 826 -28.46 -35.95 -20.63
N ASN A 827 -28.24 -35.95 -19.34
CA ASN A 827 -26.99 -36.34 -18.68
C ASN A 827 -27.22 -37.59 -17.86
N GLN A 828 -26.80 -38.73 -18.38
CA GLN A 828 -27.15 -40.07 -17.83
C GLN A 828 -26.44 -40.32 -16.48
N SER A 829 -25.26 -39.72 -16.25
CA SER A 829 -24.41 -40.01 -15.09
C SER A 829 -24.99 -39.50 -13.77
N VAL A 830 -25.79 -38.43 -13.79
CA VAL A 830 -26.39 -37.78 -12.60
C VAL A 830 -27.90 -37.93 -12.56
N ALA A 831 -28.53 -38.14 -13.67
CA ALA A 831 -29.99 -38.16 -13.84
C ALA A 831 -30.62 -39.53 -13.68
N ASP A 832 -29.87 -40.63 -13.88
CA ASP A 832 -30.30 -42.00 -13.54
C ASP A 832 -30.12 -42.26 -12.04
N VAL A 833 -30.99 -41.63 -11.26
CA VAL A 833 -30.85 -41.54 -9.81
C VAL A 833 -31.12 -42.88 -9.10
N ASN A 834 -31.92 -43.72 -9.69
CA ASN A 834 -32.21 -45.09 -9.19
C ASN A 834 -31.27 -46.16 -9.79
N SER A 835 -30.38 -45.79 -10.71
CA SER A 835 -29.40 -46.65 -11.37
C SER A 835 -30.02 -47.84 -12.12
N ASP A 836 -31.23 -47.67 -12.69
CA ASP A 836 -31.88 -48.70 -13.47
C ASP A 836 -31.54 -48.71 -14.98
N GLY A 837 -30.72 -47.73 -15.42
CA GLY A 837 -30.26 -47.57 -16.78
C GLY A 837 -31.18 -46.74 -17.68
N ALA A 838 -32.29 -46.19 -17.15
CA ALA A 838 -33.23 -45.41 -17.91
C ALA A 838 -33.67 -44.14 -17.17
N ILE A 839 -33.46 -42.98 -17.76
CA ILE A 839 -33.89 -41.71 -17.18
C ILE A 839 -35.42 -41.53 -17.41
N ASN A 840 -36.20 -41.59 -16.34
CA ASN A 840 -37.63 -41.53 -16.40
C ASN A 840 -38.27 -41.04 -15.06
N VAL A 841 -39.59 -41.11 -14.91
CA VAL A 841 -40.30 -40.62 -13.72
C VAL A 841 -39.89 -41.32 -12.41
N SER A 842 -39.31 -42.53 -12.49
CA SER A 842 -38.81 -43.28 -11.33
C SER A 842 -37.61 -42.56 -10.72
N ASP A 843 -36.75 -41.91 -11.54
CA ASP A 843 -35.62 -41.14 -11.10
C ASP A 843 -36.05 -39.85 -10.40
N VAL A 844 -37.12 -39.22 -10.87
CA VAL A 844 -37.70 -38.05 -10.22
C VAL A 844 -38.16 -38.45 -8.80
N THR A 845 -38.75 -39.62 -8.66
CA THR A 845 -39.23 -40.12 -7.35
C THR A 845 -38.02 -40.45 -6.44
N ALA A 846 -36.99 -41.09 -6.98
CA ALA A 846 -35.74 -41.37 -6.26
C ALA A 846 -35.04 -40.09 -5.80
N LEU A 847 -34.97 -39.11 -6.67
CA LEU A 847 -34.36 -37.79 -6.36
C LEU A 847 -35.12 -37.04 -5.25
N ILE A 848 -36.47 -37.04 -5.32
CA ILE A 848 -37.30 -36.47 -4.27
C ILE A 848 -37.06 -37.17 -2.92
N ASN A 849 -36.94 -38.49 -2.91
CA ASN A 849 -36.63 -39.26 -1.71
C ASN A 849 -35.28 -38.90 -1.12
N ILE A 850 -34.25 -38.70 -1.93
CA ILE A 850 -32.93 -38.25 -1.51
C ILE A 850 -33.05 -36.88 -0.85
N ILE A 851 -33.72 -35.93 -1.48
CA ILE A 851 -33.88 -34.55 -0.98
C ILE A 851 -34.64 -34.54 0.36
N LEU A 852 -35.65 -35.44 0.54
CA LEU A 852 -36.40 -35.56 1.75
C LEU A 852 -35.73 -36.39 2.84
N GLY A 853 -34.52 -36.96 2.58
CA GLY A 853 -33.80 -37.82 3.50
C GLY A 853 -34.56 -39.16 3.79
N VAL A 854 -35.42 -39.59 2.89
CA VAL A 854 -36.11 -40.88 2.97
C VAL A 854 -35.20 -41.93 2.40
N THR A 855 -34.53 -42.72 3.27
CA THR A 855 -33.78 -43.93 2.80
C THR A 855 -34.72 -44.93 2.18
N ALA A 856 -34.40 -45.34 0.93
CA ALA A 856 -35.15 -46.39 0.24
C ALA A 856 -35.06 -47.76 0.94
#